data_06ca7dbdba0c36bd793a3af15394046d
#
_entry.id   06ca7dbdba0c36bd793a3af15394046d
#
_cell.length_a   1.000
_cell.length_b   1.000
_cell.length_c   1.000
_cell.angle_alpha   90.00
_cell.angle_beta   90.00
_cell.angle_gamma   90.00
#
_symmetry.space_group_name_H-M   'P 1'
#
loop_
_entity.id
_entity.type
_entity.pdbx_description
1 polymer ?
#
loop_
_entity_poly.entity_id
_entity_poly.type
_entity_poly.pdbx_seq_one_letter_code
_entity_poly.pdbx_strand_id
1 'polypeptide(L)'
;MNKKALKALLMEVAVVACFAAIACVYFTPALKGWRLTGEDNSANDGLRVEINEYREKNGGETPRWINSIFSGMPTYQIAPSYDSQKTMTAVEKVYHLGLPDYVWYVFASMLGFYILLRAFDFRRWMSVLGAIVWAFSSYFFIIIAAGHLWKAITLAYIPPTIAGVVMCFKGRYLWGFVVTALFATLQINGNHVQMTYYFLIPELLMFGAFVIQCIRKKKVAHLVKATVAIAAAAVIAVGLNASNLYHTYKYAEDTMRGKSELVKEGKQEDQTDSGLERSYITQWSYGISETWSLLIPNIKGGASVPLALNATAMKHADPQINSAGYYNMVGQYWGEQPGTSGPVYVGALVCLLFVLALFVIPNRNPWKWVLIVSTILSILLAWGKNFMGFTDFFIDHVPLYSKFRTVSSILVVAEFTIPLLAMMGLKRFFENMGDAQLRPQMLQKLMLSTVITGGICLFFAVAPTAMGDCVSSMEAQSIRSQLDPQSANMLLSSFSEMRAAMLTSDAWRSLVIILIGAALLYFYYFTAKNNKGKVSWKTSSAIGALIIMVCLGDMWSINKRYMNDSMFKMPAEQTARQKTPVDDYIIQKSGDKRDYRVFNGAVSTFNDNTTSFFFNSIGGYHPAKLRRYQELIETHIVEEYPKALAMFAPERADTAAIQQAGGQMFPAYDLSSVDGDTVCPVLNMLNTRWFIYGDDQRQIPLENTLAYGNAWFVDNIKVVDNANQELDALHQVSPRHNAVIDKQFAQVVGDKCEPADSADYVKLTAQTSTTAEYEAVSKKGGVAVFSEIYYPGWEATIDGQPVEVARANYVLRAIKVPAGKHKVTMTFDPPTVHKTEKVAYVCLALLLLGVALAAFMEWKRKNNKEKTLVADAA
;
A
#
# COMPACT_ATOMS: atom_id res chain seq x y z
N MET A 1 1.89 29.56 34.46
CA MET A 1 2.11 29.85 33.00
C MET A 1 1.72 31.32 32.78
N ASN A 2 2.58 32.12 32.15
CA ASN A 2 2.28 33.53 31.97
C ASN A 2 1.23 33.74 30.85
N LYS A 3 0.48 34.90 30.86
CA LYS A 3 -0.62 35.17 29.88
C LYS A 3 -0.17 35.01 28.41
N LYS A 4 1.08 35.33 28.05
CA LYS A 4 1.61 35.19 26.69
C LYS A 4 1.79 33.73 26.30
N ALA A 5 2.29 32.86 27.20
CA ALA A 5 2.44 31.45 26.98
C ALA A 5 1.11 30.73 26.87
N LEU A 6 0.12 31.11 27.70
CA LEU A 6 -1.25 30.60 27.63
C LEU A 6 -1.90 30.96 26.29
N LYS A 7 -1.81 32.23 25.86
CA LYS A 7 -2.33 32.67 24.56
C LYS A 7 -1.66 31.90 23.39
N ALA A 8 -0.34 31.67 23.46
CA ALA A 8 0.35 30.90 22.45
C ALA A 8 -0.14 29.45 22.38
N LEU A 9 -0.34 28.79 23.53
CA LEU A 9 -0.86 27.45 23.64
C LEU A 9 -2.31 27.34 23.08
N LEU A 10 -3.17 28.26 23.47
CA LEU A 10 -4.55 28.29 22.98
C LEU A 10 -4.62 28.45 21.45
N MET A 11 -3.69 29.21 20.85
CA MET A 11 -3.61 29.34 19.40
C MET A 11 -3.14 28.04 18.71
N GLU A 12 -2.23 27.25 19.32
CA GLU A 12 -1.86 25.93 18.78
C GLU A 12 -3.03 24.94 18.91
N VAL A 13 -3.74 24.94 20.04
CA VAL A 13 -4.95 24.13 20.23
C VAL A 13 -6.03 24.48 19.20
N ALA A 14 -6.22 25.78 18.91
CA ALA A 14 -7.17 26.22 17.89
C ALA A 14 -6.80 25.72 16.48
N VAL A 15 -5.51 25.69 16.15
CA VAL A 15 -5.04 25.13 14.86
C VAL A 15 -5.35 23.63 14.79
N VAL A 16 -5.04 22.87 15.85
CA VAL A 16 -5.32 21.43 15.92
C VAL A 16 -6.83 21.16 15.80
N ALA A 17 -7.65 21.92 16.51
CA ALA A 17 -9.11 21.83 16.41
C ALA A 17 -9.64 22.18 15.00
N CYS A 18 -9.03 23.15 14.33
CA CYS A 18 -9.37 23.51 12.95
C CYS A 18 -9.04 22.34 12.00
N PHE A 19 -7.89 21.69 12.14
CA PHE A 19 -7.53 20.51 11.32
C PHE A 19 -8.49 19.34 11.55
N ALA A 20 -8.83 19.07 12.82
CA ALA A 20 -9.82 18.05 13.16
C ALA A 20 -11.19 18.37 12.52
N ALA A 21 -11.64 19.63 12.62
CA ALA A 21 -12.91 20.05 12.02
C ALA A 21 -12.91 19.89 10.49
N ILE A 22 -11.84 20.30 9.79
CA ILE A 22 -11.71 20.16 8.33
C ILE A 22 -11.81 18.67 7.94
N ALA A 23 -11.06 17.80 8.63
CA ALA A 23 -11.08 16.37 8.35
C ALA A 23 -12.45 15.73 8.65
N CYS A 24 -13.08 16.07 9.77
CA CYS A 24 -14.41 15.60 10.13
C CYS A 24 -15.50 16.02 9.10
N VAL A 25 -15.46 17.27 8.64
CA VAL A 25 -16.42 17.77 7.64
C VAL A 25 -16.22 17.05 6.30
N TYR A 26 -14.98 16.79 5.90
CA TYR A 26 -14.71 16.05 4.65
C TYR A 26 -15.23 14.61 4.71
N PHE A 27 -15.02 13.92 5.83
CA PHE A 27 -15.34 12.51 6.03
C PHE A 27 -16.56 12.30 6.94
N THR A 28 -17.61 13.12 6.76
CA THR A 28 -18.86 12.99 7.55
C THR A 28 -19.43 11.57 7.59
N PRO A 29 -19.43 10.76 6.52
CA PRO A 29 -19.86 9.37 6.60
C PRO A 29 -19.05 8.50 7.57
N ALA A 30 -17.73 8.70 7.65
CA ALA A 30 -16.88 7.95 8.57
C ALA A 30 -17.21 8.24 10.05
N LEU A 31 -17.68 9.46 10.37
CA LEU A 31 -18.15 9.79 11.72
C LEU A 31 -19.42 9.03 12.11
N LYS A 32 -20.19 8.56 11.13
CA LYS A 32 -21.35 7.69 11.32
C LYS A 32 -20.98 6.20 11.40
N GLY A 33 -19.67 5.89 11.38
CA GLY A 33 -19.16 4.53 11.35
C GLY A 33 -19.21 3.86 9.95
N TRP A 34 -19.55 4.61 8.91
CA TRP A 34 -19.57 4.08 7.54
C TRP A 34 -18.14 3.83 7.04
N ARG A 35 -17.97 2.80 6.22
CA ARG A 35 -16.69 2.39 5.65
C ARG A 35 -16.66 2.60 4.15
N LEU A 36 -15.47 2.87 3.62
CA LEU A 36 -15.24 3.03 2.19
C LEU A 36 -15.41 1.70 1.48
N THR A 37 -16.18 1.69 0.39
CA THR A 37 -16.31 0.56 -0.52
C THR A 37 -15.27 0.69 -1.62
N GLY A 38 -14.42 -0.31 -1.79
CA GLY A 38 -13.43 -0.39 -2.86
C GLY A 38 -13.09 -1.85 -3.11
N GLU A 39 -12.64 -2.20 -4.31
CA GLU A 39 -12.29 -3.58 -4.67
C GLU A 39 -11.25 -4.18 -3.71
N ASP A 40 -10.18 -3.45 -3.41
CA ASP A 40 -9.16 -3.92 -2.48
C ASP A 40 -9.67 -4.00 -1.02
N ASN A 41 -10.66 -3.18 -0.64
CA ASN A 41 -11.24 -3.26 0.71
C ASN A 41 -12.13 -4.49 0.86
N SER A 42 -12.96 -4.81 -0.14
CA SER A 42 -13.82 -6.00 -0.13
C SER A 42 -13.00 -7.29 -0.22
N ALA A 43 -11.93 -7.31 -1.01
CA ALA A 43 -11.00 -8.42 -1.07
C ALA A 43 -10.34 -8.68 0.29
N ASN A 44 -9.97 -7.63 1.02
CA ASN A 44 -9.39 -7.75 2.36
C ASN A 44 -10.37 -8.22 3.45
N ASP A 45 -11.68 -8.04 3.26
CA ASP A 45 -12.68 -8.46 4.26
C ASP A 45 -12.74 -9.98 4.39
N GLY A 46 -12.61 -10.74 3.30
CA GLY A 46 -12.51 -12.20 3.35
C GLY A 46 -11.31 -12.69 4.18
N LEU A 47 -10.14 -12.04 4.02
CA LEU A 47 -8.94 -12.36 4.82
C LEU A 47 -9.11 -12.09 6.31
N ARG A 48 -9.91 -11.09 6.67
CA ARG A 48 -10.12 -10.69 8.06
C ARG A 48 -11.02 -11.64 8.84
N VAL A 49 -11.82 -12.45 8.16
CA VAL A 49 -12.76 -13.37 8.85
C VAL A 49 -12.02 -14.32 9.75
N GLU A 50 -11.06 -15.10 9.21
CA GLU A 50 -10.27 -16.04 10.01
C GLU A 50 -9.48 -15.34 11.12
N ILE A 51 -8.86 -14.19 10.80
CA ILE A 51 -8.10 -13.40 11.78
C ILE A 51 -8.99 -12.92 12.93
N ASN A 52 -10.20 -12.46 12.64
CA ASN A 52 -11.13 -11.98 13.65
C ASN A 52 -11.68 -13.13 14.51
N GLU A 53 -12.05 -14.25 13.89
CA GLU A 53 -12.45 -15.46 14.61
C GLU A 53 -11.36 -15.96 15.59
N TYR A 54 -10.09 -15.93 15.13
CA TYR A 54 -8.96 -16.28 15.98
C TYR A 54 -8.79 -15.29 17.14
N ARG A 55 -8.89 -13.97 16.88
CA ARG A 55 -8.80 -12.93 17.91
C ARG A 55 -9.87 -13.06 18.97
N GLU A 56 -11.10 -13.33 18.57
CA GLU A 56 -12.23 -13.51 19.51
C GLU A 56 -12.00 -14.69 20.45
N LYS A 57 -11.43 -15.78 19.93
CA LYS A 57 -11.15 -17.00 20.71
C LYS A 57 -9.88 -16.89 21.57
N ASN A 58 -8.92 -16.02 21.21
CA ASN A 58 -7.60 -15.94 21.82
C ASN A 58 -7.32 -14.57 22.48
N GLY A 59 -8.34 -13.95 23.08
CA GLY A 59 -8.15 -12.73 23.87
C GLY A 59 -7.63 -11.51 23.10
N GLY A 60 -7.89 -11.46 21.80
CA GLY A 60 -7.47 -10.36 20.91
C GLY A 60 -6.09 -10.55 20.26
N GLU A 61 -5.44 -11.66 20.45
CA GLU A 61 -4.18 -11.99 19.79
C GLU A 61 -4.39 -12.21 18.29
N THR A 62 -3.46 -11.72 17.48
CA THR A 62 -3.50 -11.90 16.01
C THR A 62 -2.71 -13.13 15.62
N PRO A 63 -3.27 -14.05 14.82
CA PRO A 63 -2.53 -15.22 14.35
C PRO A 63 -1.40 -14.79 13.39
N ARG A 64 -0.26 -15.50 13.46
CA ARG A 64 0.87 -15.28 12.53
C ARG A 64 0.76 -16.11 11.26
N TRP A 65 -0.26 -16.95 11.14
CA TRP A 65 -0.58 -17.79 10.00
C TRP A 65 -2.08 -17.76 9.73
N ILE A 66 -2.49 -17.90 8.46
CA ILE A 66 -3.88 -18.12 8.04
C ILE A 66 -3.94 -19.28 7.06
N ASN A 67 -5.09 -20.00 7.05
CA ASN A 67 -5.34 -21.13 6.16
C ASN A 67 -6.34 -20.78 5.05
N SER A 68 -6.99 -19.65 5.14
CA SER A 68 -8.15 -19.27 4.33
C SER A 68 -7.84 -18.93 2.87
N ILE A 69 -6.56 -18.66 2.53
CA ILE A 69 -6.14 -18.38 1.15
C ILE A 69 -4.86 -19.13 0.79
N PHE A 70 -4.67 -19.42 -0.51
CA PHE A 70 -3.47 -20.08 -1.06
C PHE A 70 -3.06 -21.33 -0.29
N SER A 71 -4.01 -22.08 0.24
CA SER A 71 -3.80 -23.25 1.12
C SER A 71 -3.00 -22.97 2.40
N GLY A 72 -2.72 -21.71 2.72
CA GLY A 72 -2.04 -21.24 3.93
C GLY A 72 -0.86 -20.33 3.65
N MET A 73 -0.74 -19.25 4.45
CA MET A 73 0.40 -18.33 4.37
C MET A 73 0.61 -17.52 5.66
N PRO A 74 1.82 -17.00 5.90
CA PRO A 74 2.09 -16.12 7.03
C PRO A 74 1.35 -14.78 6.95
N THR A 75 0.97 -14.22 8.10
CA THR A 75 0.24 -12.94 8.19
C THR A 75 1.15 -11.71 8.24
N TYR A 76 2.45 -11.84 8.06
CA TYR A 76 3.42 -10.74 8.20
C TYR A 76 3.13 -9.51 7.35
N GLN A 77 2.46 -9.70 6.19
CA GLN A 77 2.05 -8.62 5.29
C GLN A 77 0.53 -8.42 5.22
N ILE A 78 -0.24 -9.21 6.00
CA ILE A 78 -1.72 -9.14 6.05
C ILE A 78 -2.16 -8.40 7.32
N ALA A 79 -1.68 -8.87 8.47
CA ALA A 79 -2.02 -8.34 9.78
C ALA A 79 -0.84 -8.44 10.75
N PRO A 80 0.27 -7.71 10.50
CA PRO A 80 1.42 -7.73 11.39
C PRO A 80 1.00 -7.27 12.78
N SER A 81 1.37 -8.04 13.80
CA SER A 81 1.06 -7.73 15.21
C SER A 81 2.19 -8.19 16.10
N TYR A 82 2.75 -7.25 16.85
CA TYR A 82 3.87 -7.45 17.75
C TYR A 82 3.60 -6.70 19.06
N ASP A 83 3.92 -7.33 20.20
CA ASP A 83 3.59 -6.78 21.52
C ASP A 83 4.29 -5.45 21.80
N SER A 84 5.54 -5.33 21.38
CA SER A 84 6.31 -4.08 21.50
C SER A 84 5.67 -2.87 20.81
N GLN A 85 4.86 -3.12 19.79
CA GLN A 85 4.17 -2.04 19.03
C GLN A 85 2.92 -1.53 19.74
N LYS A 86 2.35 -2.24 20.72
CA LYS A 86 1.14 -1.83 21.44
C LYS A 86 1.28 -0.44 22.08
N THR A 87 2.47 -0.13 22.63
CA THR A 87 2.76 1.19 23.20
C THR A 87 2.77 2.28 22.15
N MET A 88 3.35 2.00 20.98
CA MET A 88 3.36 2.96 19.87
C MET A 88 1.97 3.19 19.28
N THR A 89 1.15 2.15 19.21
CA THR A 89 -0.27 2.27 18.83
C THR A 89 -1.05 3.17 19.82
N ALA A 90 -0.76 3.09 21.11
CA ALA A 90 -1.38 3.99 22.09
C ALA A 90 -0.92 5.45 21.89
N VAL A 91 0.37 5.67 21.61
CA VAL A 91 0.91 7.00 21.28
C VAL A 91 0.29 7.54 19.99
N GLU A 92 0.14 6.69 18.98
CA GLU A 92 -0.53 7.00 17.72
C GLU A 92 -1.96 7.47 17.94
N LYS A 93 -2.75 6.74 18.74
CA LYS A 93 -4.13 7.13 19.09
C LYS A 93 -4.20 8.50 19.78
N VAL A 94 -3.25 8.82 20.63
CA VAL A 94 -3.16 10.16 21.26
C VAL A 94 -2.82 11.22 20.20
N TYR A 95 -1.87 10.94 19.28
CA TYR A 95 -1.46 11.87 18.23
C TYR A 95 -2.62 12.23 17.30
N HIS A 96 -3.44 11.27 16.93
CA HIS A 96 -4.61 11.51 16.07
C HIS A 96 -5.94 11.71 16.84
N LEU A 97 -5.87 12.00 18.15
CA LEU A 97 -7.00 12.36 19.01
C LEU A 97 -8.11 11.29 19.07
N GLY A 98 -7.82 10.03 18.79
CA GLY A 98 -8.82 8.96 18.71
C GLY A 98 -9.85 9.14 17.59
N LEU A 99 -9.60 9.99 16.60
CA LEU A 99 -10.48 10.20 15.45
C LEU A 99 -10.64 8.89 14.66
N PRO A 100 -11.81 8.64 14.05
CA PRO A 100 -12.05 7.42 13.26
C PRO A 100 -11.18 7.37 12.00
N ASP A 101 -11.06 6.16 11.42
CA ASP A 101 -10.34 5.91 10.17
C ASP A 101 -10.79 6.87 9.06
N TYR A 102 -9.92 7.12 8.11
CA TYR A 102 -10.01 8.13 7.05
C TYR A 102 -9.93 9.58 7.58
N VAL A 103 -10.66 9.92 8.65
CA VAL A 103 -10.59 11.26 9.29
C VAL A 103 -9.20 11.52 9.84
N TRP A 104 -8.66 10.57 10.62
CA TRP A 104 -7.36 10.76 11.25
C TRP A 104 -6.20 10.73 10.24
N TYR A 105 -6.31 10.01 9.09
CA TYR A 105 -5.25 9.99 8.09
C TYR A 105 -4.97 11.41 7.55
N VAL A 106 -6.01 12.13 7.20
CA VAL A 106 -5.88 13.50 6.69
C VAL A 106 -5.56 14.48 7.80
N PHE A 107 -6.14 14.31 8.99
CA PHE A 107 -5.80 15.10 10.18
C PHE A 107 -4.31 14.97 10.54
N ALA A 108 -3.78 13.74 10.63
CA ALA A 108 -2.37 13.48 10.95
C ALA A 108 -1.43 14.03 9.87
N SER A 109 -1.82 13.94 8.60
CA SER A 109 -1.07 14.53 7.48
C SER A 109 -0.98 16.05 7.60
N MET A 110 -2.09 16.74 7.93
CA MET A 110 -2.06 18.19 8.21
C MET A 110 -1.18 18.52 9.41
N LEU A 111 -1.36 17.80 10.51
CA LEU A 111 -0.61 18.04 11.74
C LEU A 111 0.90 17.81 11.54
N GLY A 112 1.27 16.75 10.83
CA GLY A 112 2.66 16.41 10.51
C GLY A 112 3.35 17.49 9.70
N PHE A 113 2.72 17.97 8.64
CA PHE A 113 3.30 19.03 7.80
C PHE A 113 3.31 20.40 8.51
N TYR A 114 2.31 20.65 9.36
CA TYR A 114 2.32 21.82 10.25
C TYR A 114 3.56 21.80 11.17
N ILE A 115 3.84 20.67 11.82
CA ILE A 115 5.02 20.48 12.67
C ILE A 115 6.30 20.74 11.88
N LEU A 116 6.39 20.23 10.64
CA LEU A 116 7.53 20.47 9.75
C LEU A 116 7.74 21.96 9.47
N LEU A 117 6.70 22.67 9.07
CA LEU A 117 6.83 24.10 8.78
C LEU A 117 7.14 24.93 10.03
N ARG A 118 6.61 24.52 11.21
CA ARG A 118 7.01 25.13 12.49
C ARG A 118 8.48 24.87 12.83
N ALA A 119 9.01 23.69 12.48
CA ALA A 119 10.44 23.41 12.61
C ALA A 119 11.30 24.29 11.69
N PHE A 120 10.79 24.72 10.54
CA PHE A 120 11.40 25.70 9.64
C PHE A 120 11.13 27.18 10.04
N ASP A 121 10.55 27.45 11.22
CA ASP A 121 10.20 28.79 11.73
C ASP A 121 9.24 29.57 10.84
N PHE A 122 8.28 28.89 10.23
CA PHE A 122 7.19 29.56 9.54
C PHE A 122 6.17 30.16 10.51
N ARG A 123 5.51 31.26 10.09
CA ARG A 123 4.37 31.82 10.81
C ARG A 123 3.21 30.84 10.82
N ARG A 124 2.38 30.85 11.88
CA ARG A 124 1.25 29.92 12.04
C ARG A 124 0.38 29.78 10.81
N TRP A 125 -0.12 30.91 10.27
CA TRP A 125 -1.01 30.86 9.11
C TRP A 125 -0.37 30.24 7.86
N MET A 126 0.92 30.49 7.62
CA MET A 126 1.65 29.84 6.53
C MET A 126 1.83 28.35 6.78
N SER A 127 2.04 27.97 8.06
CA SER A 127 2.12 26.57 8.42
C SER A 127 0.77 25.86 8.26
N VAL A 128 -0.34 26.55 8.54
CA VAL A 128 -1.71 26.04 8.29
C VAL A 128 -1.95 25.88 6.79
N LEU A 129 -1.58 26.88 5.97
CA LEU A 129 -1.70 26.79 4.51
C LEU A 129 -0.94 25.57 3.96
N GLY A 130 0.34 25.44 4.31
CA GLY A 130 1.14 24.33 3.81
C GLY A 130 0.66 22.97 4.31
N ALA A 131 0.15 22.89 5.54
CA ALA A 131 -0.47 21.67 6.09
C ALA A 131 -1.70 21.23 5.29
N ILE A 132 -2.57 22.18 4.94
CA ILE A 132 -3.75 21.94 4.11
C ILE A 132 -3.32 21.50 2.70
N VAL A 133 -2.41 22.23 2.09
CA VAL A 133 -1.94 21.93 0.73
C VAL A 133 -1.33 20.53 0.64
N TRP A 134 -0.50 20.13 1.60
CA TRP A 134 0.04 18.77 1.65
C TRP A 134 -1.03 17.71 1.79
N ALA A 135 -1.87 17.83 2.83
CA ALA A 135 -2.85 16.80 3.17
C ALA A 135 -4.02 16.71 2.19
N PHE A 136 -4.30 17.79 1.43
CA PHE A 136 -5.32 17.84 0.40
C PHE A 136 -4.75 17.67 -1.01
N SER A 137 -3.45 17.40 -1.18
CA SER A 137 -2.96 16.93 -2.46
C SER A 137 -3.70 15.64 -2.85
N SER A 138 -4.03 15.50 -4.13
CA SER A 138 -5.03 14.47 -4.50
C SER A 138 -4.52 13.04 -4.28
N TYR A 139 -3.21 12.83 -4.23
CA TYR A 139 -2.62 11.52 -4.01
C TYR A 139 -3.15 10.84 -2.73
N PHE A 140 -3.32 11.58 -1.63
CA PHE A 140 -3.89 11.00 -0.41
C PHE A 140 -5.29 10.44 -0.64
N PHE A 141 -6.14 11.17 -1.36
CA PHE A 141 -7.53 10.78 -1.58
C PHE A 141 -7.63 9.62 -2.58
N ILE A 142 -6.84 9.64 -3.65
CA ILE A 142 -6.87 8.55 -4.64
C ILE A 142 -6.31 7.24 -4.07
N ILE A 143 -5.27 7.28 -3.22
CA ILE A 143 -4.75 6.06 -2.58
C ILE A 143 -5.68 5.55 -1.48
N ILE A 144 -6.38 6.43 -0.75
CA ILE A 144 -7.40 6.04 0.23
C ILE A 144 -8.60 5.43 -0.51
N ALA A 145 -9.07 6.04 -1.61
CA ALA A 145 -10.15 5.52 -2.44
C ALA A 145 -9.82 4.14 -3.02
N ALA A 146 -8.57 3.92 -3.43
CA ALA A 146 -8.05 2.62 -3.89
C ALA A 146 -7.85 1.58 -2.77
N GLY A 147 -8.03 1.94 -1.49
CA GLY A 147 -7.82 1.02 -0.36
C GLY A 147 -6.39 0.93 0.17
N HIS A 148 -5.44 1.72 -0.37
CA HIS A 148 -4.04 1.69 0.03
C HIS A 148 -3.77 2.48 1.33
N LEU A 149 -4.45 2.11 2.42
CA LEU A 149 -4.46 2.86 3.68
C LEU A 149 -3.07 2.96 4.33
N TRP A 150 -2.26 1.90 4.27
CA TRP A 150 -0.89 1.90 4.83
C TRP A 150 0.03 2.91 4.15
N LYS A 151 -0.18 3.21 2.86
CA LYS A 151 0.53 4.31 2.19
C LYS A 151 0.18 5.65 2.83
N ALA A 152 -1.12 5.93 3.01
CA ALA A 152 -1.58 7.19 3.61
C ALA A 152 -1.08 7.37 5.04
N ILE A 153 -1.11 6.30 5.85
CA ILE A 153 -0.60 6.28 7.23
C ILE A 153 0.90 6.59 7.25
N THR A 154 1.70 5.87 6.47
CA THR A 154 3.15 6.11 6.39
C THR A 154 3.47 7.55 5.98
N LEU A 155 2.78 8.07 4.96
CA LEU A 155 2.98 9.43 4.46
C LEU A 155 2.63 10.51 5.50
N ALA A 156 1.67 10.26 6.39
CA ALA A 156 1.30 11.20 7.45
C ALA A 156 2.44 11.45 8.46
N TYR A 157 3.32 10.46 8.68
CA TYR A 157 4.42 10.54 9.63
C TYR A 157 5.75 11.01 9.03
N ILE A 158 5.90 11.07 7.71
CA ILE A 158 7.12 11.53 7.04
C ILE A 158 7.44 13.01 7.37
N PRO A 159 6.50 13.97 7.24
CA PRO A 159 6.81 15.36 7.54
C PRO A 159 7.28 15.60 8.97
N PRO A 160 6.68 15.04 10.03
CA PRO A 160 7.20 15.24 11.38
C PRO A 160 8.53 14.50 11.64
N THR A 161 8.81 13.37 10.94
CA THR A 161 10.15 12.74 10.95
C THR A 161 11.21 13.73 10.44
N ILE A 162 10.96 14.32 9.27
CA ILE A 162 11.86 15.35 8.68
C ILE A 162 11.95 16.57 9.58
N ALA A 163 10.88 16.96 10.29
CA ALA A 163 10.91 18.06 11.24
C ALA A 163 11.93 17.85 12.36
N GLY A 164 12.03 16.63 12.89
CA GLY A 164 13.03 16.26 13.88
C GLY A 164 14.46 16.38 13.34
N VAL A 165 14.69 15.92 12.09
CA VAL A 165 15.98 16.09 11.39
C VAL A 165 16.33 17.56 11.25
N VAL A 166 15.38 18.41 10.82
CA VAL A 166 15.56 19.87 10.73
C VAL A 166 15.88 20.49 12.09
N MET A 167 15.26 20.01 13.17
CA MET A 167 15.59 20.46 14.53
C MET A 167 17.04 20.12 14.91
N CYS A 168 17.57 18.95 14.52
CA CYS A 168 18.97 18.60 14.69
C CYS A 168 19.88 19.55 13.89
N PHE A 169 19.53 19.88 12.65
CA PHE A 169 20.26 20.85 11.83
C PHE A 169 20.28 22.27 12.42
N LYS A 170 19.29 22.60 13.24
CA LYS A 170 19.20 23.86 13.99
C LYS A 170 19.86 23.82 15.37
N GLY A 171 20.53 22.73 15.73
CA GLY A 171 21.22 22.56 17.00
C GLY A 171 20.34 22.17 18.18
N ARG A 172 19.07 21.80 17.93
CA ARG A 172 18.14 21.27 18.96
C ARG A 172 18.25 19.74 19.01
N TYR A 173 19.48 19.24 19.28
CA TYR A 173 19.81 17.82 19.08
C TYR A 173 18.91 16.85 19.84
N LEU A 174 18.65 17.09 21.12
CA LEU A 174 17.91 16.17 21.96
C LEU A 174 16.43 16.10 21.57
N TRP A 175 15.78 17.25 21.36
CA TRP A 175 14.40 17.27 20.85
C TRP A 175 14.32 16.78 19.41
N GLY A 176 15.33 17.10 18.57
CA GLY A 176 15.43 16.55 17.22
C GLY A 176 15.54 15.03 17.22
N PHE A 177 16.37 14.46 18.10
CA PHE A 177 16.48 13.02 18.32
C PHE A 177 15.12 12.41 18.71
N VAL A 178 14.45 12.94 19.74
CA VAL A 178 13.16 12.42 20.23
C VAL A 178 12.09 12.46 19.13
N VAL A 179 11.95 13.62 18.45
CA VAL A 179 10.93 13.79 17.40
C VAL A 179 11.23 12.88 16.21
N THR A 180 12.49 12.80 15.76
CA THR A 180 12.86 11.90 14.66
C THR A 180 12.62 10.45 15.05
N ALA A 181 13.07 10.01 16.23
CA ALA A 181 12.93 8.62 16.66
C ALA A 181 11.45 8.21 16.79
N LEU A 182 10.63 9.08 17.41
CA LEU A 182 9.21 8.81 17.59
C LEU A 182 8.48 8.70 16.24
N PHE A 183 8.60 9.73 15.38
CA PHE A 183 7.84 9.76 14.15
C PHE A 183 8.40 8.80 13.08
N ALA A 184 9.70 8.55 13.04
CA ALA A 184 10.26 7.49 12.20
C ALA A 184 9.79 6.10 12.66
N THR A 185 9.62 5.87 13.97
CA THR A 185 9.01 4.63 14.48
C THR A 185 7.58 4.48 13.98
N LEU A 186 6.74 5.50 14.12
CA LEU A 186 5.35 5.48 13.64
C LEU A 186 5.28 5.37 12.10
N GLN A 187 6.19 6.02 11.38
CA GLN A 187 6.31 5.93 9.93
C GLN A 187 6.58 4.49 9.46
N ILE A 188 7.55 3.81 10.09
CA ILE A 188 7.88 2.41 9.78
C ILE A 188 6.73 1.48 10.21
N ASN A 189 6.11 1.76 11.37
CA ASN A 189 4.95 1.02 11.87
C ASN A 189 3.74 1.10 10.91
N GLY A 190 3.62 2.17 10.11
CA GLY A 190 2.64 2.29 9.02
C GLY A 190 2.77 1.23 7.93
N ASN A 191 3.78 0.38 8.01
CA ASN A 191 4.00 -0.85 7.26
C ASN A 191 4.04 -0.69 5.72
N HIS A 192 4.44 0.48 5.22
CA HIS A 192 4.65 0.69 3.78
C HIS A 192 6.08 1.13 3.48
N VAL A 193 6.99 0.16 3.42
CA VAL A 193 8.44 0.37 3.27
C VAL A 193 8.79 1.20 2.03
N GLN A 194 8.08 1.00 0.91
CA GLN A 194 8.31 1.72 -0.36
C GLN A 194 8.18 3.24 -0.19
N MET A 195 7.17 3.73 0.55
CA MET A 195 7.01 5.17 0.79
C MET A 195 8.16 5.73 1.63
N THR A 196 8.55 5.02 2.68
CA THR A 196 9.73 5.37 3.49
C THR A 196 11.00 5.42 2.62
N TYR A 197 11.18 4.42 1.75
CA TYR A 197 12.33 4.34 0.86
C TYR A 197 12.40 5.53 -0.12
N TYR A 198 11.29 5.90 -0.73
CA TYR A 198 11.27 7.03 -1.66
C TYR A 198 11.63 8.37 -0.99
N PHE A 199 11.24 8.56 0.26
CA PHE A 199 11.58 9.77 1.00
C PHE A 199 13.01 9.80 1.52
N LEU A 200 13.76 8.67 1.50
CA LEU A 200 15.20 8.71 1.73
C LEU A 200 15.94 9.58 0.68
N ILE A 201 15.42 9.68 -0.54
CA ILE A 201 16.02 10.53 -1.59
C ILE A 201 16.11 11.99 -1.15
N PRO A 202 15.00 12.69 -0.85
CA PRO A 202 15.06 14.06 -0.36
C PRO A 202 15.79 14.18 0.98
N GLU A 203 15.66 13.21 1.89
CA GLU A 203 16.36 13.25 3.19
C GLU A 203 17.87 13.16 3.04
N LEU A 204 18.40 12.31 2.18
CA LEU A 204 19.81 12.19 1.87
C LEU A 204 20.34 13.46 1.19
N LEU A 205 19.60 14.04 0.26
CA LEU A 205 19.94 15.31 -0.37
C LEU A 205 19.95 16.46 0.65
N MET A 206 18.98 16.51 1.58
CA MET A 206 18.94 17.47 2.70
C MET A 206 20.14 17.31 3.61
N PHE A 207 20.49 16.08 3.98
CA PHE A 207 21.65 15.80 4.81
C PHE A 207 22.95 16.20 4.10
N GLY A 208 23.11 15.86 2.82
CA GLY A 208 24.26 16.29 1.99
C GLY A 208 24.42 17.81 1.94
N ALA A 209 23.32 18.55 1.74
CA ALA A 209 23.32 20.00 1.76
C ALA A 209 23.72 20.56 3.14
N PHE A 210 23.28 19.94 4.22
CA PHE A 210 23.66 20.29 5.59
C PHE A 210 25.16 20.04 5.83
N VAL A 211 25.68 18.88 5.39
CA VAL A 211 27.13 18.56 5.48
C VAL A 211 27.97 19.62 4.78
N ILE A 212 27.61 19.95 3.51
CA ILE A 212 28.33 20.99 2.73
C ILE A 212 28.30 22.34 3.46
N GLN A 213 27.15 22.73 4.03
CA GLN A 213 27.04 23.97 4.78
C GLN A 213 27.93 23.97 6.03
N CYS A 214 27.97 22.87 6.79
CA CYS A 214 28.78 22.74 8.00
C CYS A 214 30.27 22.79 7.67
N ILE A 215 30.72 22.14 6.61
CA ILE A 215 32.11 22.17 6.14
C ILE A 215 32.49 23.58 5.72
N ARG A 216 31.68 24.24 4.87
CA ARG A 216 31.94 25.63 4.43
C ARG A 216 31.99 26.65 5.57
N LYS A 217 31.20 26.43 6.61
CA LYS A 217 31.15 27.30 7.80
C LYS A 217 32.08 26.84 8.91
N LYS A 218 32.90 25.81 8.70
CA LYS A 218 33.83 25.22 9.68
C LYS A 218 33.13 24.79 11.00
N LYS A 219 31.88 24.30 10.90
CA LYS A 219 31.05 23.87 12.05
C LYS A 219 31.06 22.37 12.24
N VAL A 220 32.25 21.74 12.31
CA VAL A 220 32.40 20.28 12.37
C VAL A 220 31.75 19.69 13.63
N ALA A 221 31.94 20.31 14.80
CA ALA A 221 31.32 19.82 16.03
C ALA A 221 29.78 19.83 15.98
N HIS A 222 29.19 20.81 15.27
CA HIS A 222 27.73 20.84 15.04
C HIS A 222 27.29 19.72 14.10
N LEU A 223 28.05 19.48 13.02
CA LEU A 223 27.80 18.37 12.11
C LEU A 223 27.81 17.02 12.86
N VAL A 224 28.88 16.74 13.62
CA VAL A 224 28.99 15.49 14.38
C VAL A 224 27.82 15.30 15.35
N LYS A 225 27.48 16.33 16.14
CA LYS A 225 26.36 16.24 17.10
C LYS A 225 25.02 15.99 16.41
N ALA A 226 24.75 16.67 15.29
CA ALA A 226 23.52 16.45 14.53
C ALA A 226 23.47 15.04 13.91
N THR A 227 24.58 14.60 13.32
CA THR A 227 24.68 13.25 12.71
C THR A 227 24.48 12.15 13.75
N VAL A 228 25.13 12.26 14.92
CA VAL A 228 24.95 11.28 16.01
C VAL A 228 23.50 11.26 16.50
N ALA A 229 22.87 12.41 16.67
CA ALA A 229 21.47 12.48 17.09
C ALA A 229 20.53 11.84 16.06
N ILE A 230 20.71 12.10 14.77
CA ILE A 230 19.89 11.54 13.69
C ILE A 230 20.14 10.03 13.55
N ALA A 231 21.40 9.60 13.58
CA ALA A 231 21.75 8.18 13.50
C ALA A 231 21.19 7.38 14.69
N ALA A 232 21.32 7.93 15.92
CA ALA A 232 20.74 7.29 17.10
C ALA A 232 19.20 7.20 16.99
N ALA A 233 18.54 8.24 16.46
CA ALA A 233 17.10 8.22 16.23
C ALA A 233 16.70 7.15 15.20
N ALA A 234 17.45 7.01 14.12
CA ALA A 234 17.22 5.99 13.11
C ALA A 234 17.40 4.58 13.68
N VAL A 235 18.47 4.35 14.47
CA VAL A 235 18.68 3.04 15.14
C VAL A 235 17.54 2.70 16.09
N ILE A 236 17.05 3.66 16.87
CA ILE A 236 15.90 3.46 17.76
C ILE A 236 14.63 3.15 16.95
N ALA A 237 14.37 3.86 15.86
CA ALA A 237 13.19 3.65 15.04
C ALA A 237 13.19 2.27 14.35
N VAL A 238 14.34 1.87 13.80
CA VAL A 238 14.54 0.54 13.21
C VAL A 238 14.44 -0.55 14.27
N GLY A 239 15.08 -0.35 15.43
CA GLY A 239 15.08 -1.31 16.52
C GLY A 239 13.68 -1.50 17.14
N LEU A 240 12.86 -0.46 17.29
CA LEU A 240 11.48 -0.55 17.73
C LEU A 240 10.58 -1.32 16.75
N ASN A 241 10.94 -1.32 15.48
CA ASN A 241 10.25 -2.08 14.43
C ASN A 241 11.03 -3.34 14.02
N ALA A 242 11.98 -3.82 14.84
CA ALA A 242 12.86 -4.93 14.48
C ALA A 242 12.08 -6.19 14.09
N SER A 243 11.03 -6.52 14.84
CA SER A 243 10.18 -7.68 14.55
C SER A 243 9.50 -7.56 13.19
N ASN A 244 8.85 -6.44 12.92
CA ASN A 244 8.15 -6.23 11.66
C ASN A 244 9.13 -6.19 10.47
N LEU A 245 10.21 -5.44 10.57
CA LEU A 245 11.19 -5.31 9.49
C LEU A 245 11.91 -6.63 9.19
N TYR A 246 12.32 -7.35 10.23
CA TYR A 246 13.02 -8.64 10.05
C TYR A 246 12.12 -9.68 9.39
N HIS A 247 10.89 -9.87 9.90
CA HIS A 247 9.99 -10.86 9.33
C HIS A 247 9.47 -10.46 7.96
N THR A 248 9.22 -9.18 7.71
CA THR A 248 8.89 -8.69 6.37
C THR A 248 10.03 -8.94 5.37
N TYR A 249 11.27 -8.68 5.76
CA TYR A 249 12.44 -8.90 4.92
C TYR A 249 12.63 -10.40 4.61
N LYS A 250 12.60 -11.24 5.65
CA LYS A 250 12.74 -12.70 5.48
C LYS A 250 11.59 -13.29 4.66
N TYR A 251 10.36 -12.89 4.97
CA TYR A 251 9.19 -13.34 4.21
C TYR A 251 9.26 -12.93 2.73
N ALA A 252 9.79 -11.74 2.43
CA ALA A 252 9.92 -11.29 1.05
C ALA A 252 10.85 -12.19 0.21
N GLU A 253 11.80 -12.90 0.82
CA GLU A 253 12.67 -13.86 0.13
C GLU A 253 11.88 -15.05 -0.42
N ASP A 254 10.83 -15.49 0.28
CA ASP A 254 9.99 -16.65 -0.08
C ASP A 254 8.76 -16.26 -0.94
N THR A 255 8.54 -14.95 -1.18
CA THR A 255 7.39 -14.46 -1.95
C THR A 255 7.75 -14.16 -3.40
N MET A 256 6.76 -13.70 -4.17
CA MET A 256 6.96 -13.16 -5.53
C MET A 256 8.05 -12.09 -5.65
N ARG A 257 8.51 -11.52 -4.53
CA ARG A 257 9.59 -10.53 -4.46
C ARG A 257 10.98 -11.15 -4.19
N GLY A 258 11.04 -12.48 -3.96
CA GLY A 258 12.27 -13.24 -3.85
C GLY A 258 12.72 -13.80 -5.20
N LYS A 259 13.92 -14.37 -5.24
CA LYS A 259 14.40 -15.09 -6.42
C LYS A 259 13.63 -16.41 -6.57
N SER A 260 13.31 -16.79 -7.79
CA SER A 260 12.85 -18.16 -8.06
C SER A 260 14.02 -19.14 -7.87
N GLU A 261 13.73 -20.30 -7.30
CA GLU A 261 14.65 -21.44 -7.26
C GLU A 261 14.64 -22.20 -8.60
N LEU A 262 13.65 -21.93 -9.47
CA LEU A 262 13.58 -22.52 -10.80
C LEU A 262 14.63 -21.89 -11.71
N VAL A 263 15.44 -22.73 -12.32
CA VAL A 263 16.40 -22.35 -13.36
C VAL A 263 15.67 -22.42 -14.70
N LYS A 264 15.37 -21.27 -15.30
CA LYS A 264 14.81 -21.19 -16.64
C LYS A 264 15.95 -21.17 -17.65
N GLU A 265 15.88 -22.03 -18.69
CA GLU A 265 16.84 -22.01 -19.78
C GLU A 265 16.66 -20.73 -20.61
N GLY A 266 17.76 -19.97 -20.78
CA GLY A 266 17.80 -18.70 -21.49
C GLY A 266 17.80 -17.48 -20.56
N LYS A 267 18.61 -16.45 -20.89
CA LYS A 267 18.51 -15.13 -20.24
C LYS A 267 17.17 -14.49 -20.61
N GLN A 268 16.26 -14.44 -19.67
CA GLN A 268 15.08 -13.57 -19.82
C GLN A 268 15.56 -12.13 -19.59
N GLU A 269 15.59 -11.32 -20.65
CA GLU A 269 15.99 -9.90 -20.59
C GLU A 269 15.15 -9.09 -19.58
N ASP A 270 13.97 -9.56 -19.27
CA ASP A 270 13.03 -8.88 -18.34
C ASP A 270 13.30 -9.18 -16.85
N GLN A 271 14.07 -10.22 -16.51
CA GLN A 271 14.33 -10.56 -15.11
C GLN A 271 15.36 -9.66 -14.44
N THR A 272 15.07 -9.25 -13.20
CA THR A 272 16.01 -8.54 -12.34
C THR A 272 16.68 -9.49 -11.35
N ASP A 273 17.84 -9.10 -10.82
CA ASP A 273 18.53 -9.83 -9.76
C ASP A 273 17.72 -9.98 -8.47
N SER A 274 16.65 -9.21 -8.29
CA SER A 274 15.78 -9.23 -7.11
C SER A 274 14.56 -10.12 -7.23
N GLY A 275 14.25 -10.65 -8.42
CA GLY A 275 13.16 -11.58 -8.68
C GLY A 275 11.88 -10.97 -9.27
N LEU A 276 11.70 -9.64 -9.27
CA LEU A 276 10.61 -9.01 -10.01
C LEU A 276 11.04 -8.73 -11.46
N GLU A 277 10.13 -8.90 -12.39
CA GLU A 277 10.34 -8.56 -13.81
C GLU A 277 10.28 -7.03 -14.02
N ARG A 278 11.09 -6.51 -14.94
CA ARG A 278 11.14 -5.06 -15.26
C ARG A 278 9.79 -4.54 -15.74
N SER A 279 9.11 -5.32 -16.58
CA SER A 279 7.76 -5.05 -17.07
C SER A 279 6.78 -4.90 -15.91
N TYR A 280 6.85 -5.77 -14.90
CA TYR A 280 6.01 -5.73 -13.72
C TYR A 280 6.34 -4.53 -12.80
N ILE A 281 7.63 -4.21 -12.61
CA ILE A 281 8.08 -3.03 -11.85
C ILE A 281 7.50 -1.75 -12.47
N THR A 282 7.56 -1.65 -13.80
CA THR A 282 7.23 -0.45 -14.57
C THR A 282 5.82 -0.43 -15.16
N GLN A 283 4.98 -1.43 -14.86
CA GLN A 283 3.62 -1.53 -15.37
C GLN A 283 2.79 -0.26 -15.12
N TRP A 284 2.84 0.28 -13.90
CA TRP A 284 2.26 1.56 -13.52
C TRP A 284 3.28 2.68 -13.65
N SER A 285 3.58 3.07 -14.87
CA SER A 285 4.43 4.21 -15.21
C SER A 285 3.59 5.42 -15.57
N TYR A 286 4.02 6.59 -15.11
CA TYR A 286 3.35 7.85 -15.38
C TYR A 286 3.69 8.34 -16.80
N GLY A 287 2.71 8.81 -17.54
CA GLY A 287 2.96 9.40 -18.85
C GLY A 287 3.72 10.73 -18.75
N ILE A 288 4.62 11.02 -19.69
CA ILE A 288 5.38 12.28 -19.72
C ILE A 288 4.42 13.48 -19.75
N SER A 289 3.44 13.45 -20.64
CA SER A 289 2.40 14.50 -20.74
C SER A 289 1.43 14.50 -19.56
N GLU A 290 1.27 13.36 -18.88
CA GLU A 290 0.43 13.20 -17.70
C GLU A 290 0.96 14.01 -16.50
N THR A 291 2.26 14.34 -16.49
CA THR A 291 2.89 15.18 -15.45
C THR A 291 2.20 16.55 -15.29
N TRP A 292 1.57 17.07 -16.32
CA TRP A 292 0.81 18.32 -16.24
C TRP A 292 -0.44 18.23 -15.36
N SER A 293 -0.85 17.02 -14.94
CA SER A 293 -1.93 16.85 -13.97
C SER A 293 -1.64 17.53 -12.62
N LEU A 294 -0.37 17.72 -12.28
CA LEU A 294 0.04 18.50 -11.09
C LEU A 294 -0.58 19.92 -11.11
N LEU A 295 -0.84 20.47 -12.30
CA LEU A 295 -1.40 21.81 -12.53
C LEU A 295 -2.85 21.79 -13.07
N ILE A 296 -3.18 20.84 -13.94
CA ILE A 296 -4.48 20.71 -14.60
C ILE A 296 -5.00 19.29 -14.39
N PRO A 297 -5.97 19.06 -13.50
CA PRO A 297 -6.36 17.70 -13.07
C PRO A 297 -6.71 16.75 -14.22
N ASN A 298 -7.52 17.19 -15.17
CA ASN A 298 -8.00 16.34 -16.27
C ASN A 298 -7.11 16.36 -17.53
N ILE A 299 -5.80 16.60 -17.39
CA ILE A 299 -4.88 16.63 -18.56
C ILE A 299 -4.84 15.28 -19.33
N LYS A 300 -5.03 14.18 -18.63
CA LYS A 300 -5.20 12.81 -19.15
C LYS A 300 -6.44 12.13 -18.58
N GLY A 301 -7.46 12.94 -18.22
CA GLY A 301 -8.70 12.48 -17.61
C GLY A 301 -8.61 12.28 -16.11
N GLY A 302 -9.68 11.78 -15.58
CA GLY A 302 -9.85 11.53 -14.15
C GLY A 302 -9.52 10.10 -13.73
N ALA A 303 -10.44 9.47 -13.00
CA ALA A 303 -10.35 8.06 -12.64
C ALA A 303 -10.71 7.15 -13.83
N SER A 304 -10.32 5.88 -13.75
CA SER A 304 -10.73 4.83 -14.69
C SER A 304 -12.19 4.39 -14.45
N VAL A 305 -13.11 5.35 -14.53
CA VAL A 305 -14.55 5.15 -14.40
C VAL A 305 -15.25 5.52 -15.70
N PRO A 306 -16.48 5.04 -15.97
CA PRO A 306 -17.18 5.31 -17.22
C PRO A 306 -17.25 6.80 -17.59
N LEU A 307 -17.02 7.10 -18.86
CA LEU A 307 -17.09 8.48 -19.40
C LEU A 307 -18.49 9.08 -19.24
N ALA A 308 -19.52 8.26 -19.32
CA ALA A 308 -20.92 8.64 -19.08
C ALA A 308 -21.17 9.29 -17.70
N LEU A 309 -20.33 9.03 -16.70
CA LEU A 309 -20.44 9.64 -15.37
C LEU A 309 -19.94 11.09 -15.31
N ASN A 310 -19.33 11.60 -16.38
CA ASN A 310 -18.79 12.96 -16.40
C ASN A 310 -19.78 13.95 -17.02
N ALA A 311 -20.38 14.80 -16.20
CA ALA A 311 -21.37 15.77 -16.65
C ALA A 311 -20.85 16.80 -17.68
N THR A 312 -19.55 17.12 -17.66
CA THR A 312 -18.95 18.03 -18.65
C THR A 312 -18.77 17.33 -19.99
N ALA A 313 -18.28 16.10 -19.98
CA ALA A 313 -18.13 15.26 -21.16
C ALA A 313 -19.50 15.02 -21.83
N MET A 314 -20.50 14.66 -21.07
CA MET A 314 -21.85 14.34 -21.58
C MET A 314 -22.57 15.49 -22.28
N LYS A 315 -22.15 16.75 -22.10
CA LYS A 315 -22.64 17.88 -22.89
C LYS A 315 -22.21 17.84 -24.36
N HIS A 316 -21.19 17.06 -24.65
CA HIS A 316 -20.62 16.87 -25.99
C HIS A 316 -20.88 15.45 -26.53
N ALA A 317 -21.76 14.69 -25.86
CA ALA A 317 -22.07 13.32 -26.23
C ALA A 317 -22.88 13.28 -27.55
N ASP A 318 -22.50 12.39 -28.46
CA ASP A 318 -23.30 12.07 -29.63
C ASP A 318 -24.52 11.24 -29.21
N PRO A 319 -25.76 11.67 -29.57
CA PRO A 319 -26.97 10.96 -29.13
C PRO A 319 -27.05 9.50 -29.62
N GLN A 320 -26.52 9.19 -30.82
CA GLN A 320 -26.55 7.82 -31.36
C GLN A 320 -25.58 6.91 -30.61
N ILE A 321 -24.37 7.37 -30.37
CA ILE A 321 -23.35 6.65 -29.59
C ILE A 321 -23.82 6.47 -28.14
N ASN A 322 -24.45 7.48 -27.54
CA ASN A 322 -24.99 7.40 -26.18
C ASN A 322 -26.11 6.35 -26.07
N SER A 323 -27.04 6.31 -27.04
CA SER A 323 -28.11 5.34 -27.03
C SER A 323 -27.61 3.88 -27.13
N ALA A 324 -26.47 3.66 -27.78
CA ALA A 324 -25.81 2.38 -27.86
C ALA A 324 -25.01 1.98 -26.61
N GLY A 325 -24.88 2.88 -25.63
CA GLY A 325 -24.23 2.60 -24.35
C GLY A 325 -22.70 2.62 -24.36
N TYR A 326 -22.04 3.02 -25.46
CA TYR A 326 -20.58 3.00 -25.58
C TYR A 326 -19.86 3.85 -24.52
N TYR A 327 -20.45 4.97 -24.07
CA TYR A 327 -19.86 5.84 -23.06
C TYR A 327 -19.81 5.21 -21.66
N ASN A 328 -20.57 4.15 -21.43
CA ASN A 328 -20.49 3.36 -20.20
C ASN A 328 -19.31 2.35 -20.23
N MET A 329 -18.85 1.99 -21.42
CA MET A 329 -17.76 1.02 -21.62
C MET A 329 -16.38 1.66 -21.66
N VAL A 330 -16.30 2.95 -21.99
CA VAL A 330 -15.05 3.70 -22.10
C VAL A 330 -14.78 4.53 -20.86
N GLY A 331 -13.51 4.56 -20.40
CA GLY A 331 -13.11 5.29 -19.20
C GLY A 331 -12.90 6.79 -19.43
N GLN A 332 -12.99 7.57 -18.37
CA GLN A 332 -12.59 8.98 -18.37
C GLN A 332 -11.08 9.15 -18.57
N TYR A 333 -10.28 8.21 -18.04
CA TYR A 333 -8.83 8.23 -18.10
C TYR A 333 -8.31 7.71 -19.45
N TRP A 334 -7.33 8.42 -20.04
CA TRP A 334 -6.65 8.04 -21.28
C TRP A 334 -5.12 8.20 -21.20
N GLY A 335 -4.55 8.06 -19.98
CA GLY A 335 -3.10 8.09 -19.75
C GLY A 335 -2.43 6.74 -19.97
N GLU A 336 -1.17 6.63 -19.52
CA GLU A 336 -0.29 5.50 -19.81
C GLU A 336 -0.38 4.37 -18.75
N GLN A 337 -1.06 4.61 -17.63
CA GLN A 337 -1.23 3.60 -16.58
C GLN A 337 -2.37 2.65 -16.93
N PRO A 338 -2.32 1.37 -16.52
CA PRO A 338 -3.43 0.43 -16.76
C PRO A 338 -4.76 0.90 -16.17
N GLY A 339 -4.71 1.65 -15.07
CA GLY A 339 -5.86 2.24 -14.42
C GLY A 339 -5.44 3.20 -13.31
N THR A 340 -6.36 4.07 -12.91
CA THR A 340 -6.13 5.02 -11.81
C THR A 340 -7.42 5.39 -11.11
N SER A 341 -7.32 5.68 -9.81
CA SER A 341 -8.43 6.24 -9.01
C SER A 341 -8.56 7.76 -9.13
N GLY A 342 -7.67 8.41 -9.87
CA GLY A 342 -7.68 9.85 -10.12
C GLY A 342 -6.30 10.40 -10.44
N PRO A 343 -6.22 11.67 -10.87
CA PRO A 343 -4.97 12.33 -11.22
C PRO A 343 -4.18 12.76 -9.97
N VAL A 344 -2.86 12.85 -10.09
CA VAL A 344 -1.99 13.47 -9.09
C VAL A 344 -2.04 15.00 -9.28
N TYR A 345 -2.62 15.72 -8.32
CA TYR A 345 -2.85 17.16 -8.39
C TYR A 345 -2.41 17.87 -7.11
N VAL A 346 -1.51 18.86 -7.22
CA VAL A 346 -0.97 19.59 -6.07
C VAL A 346 -1.62 20.95 -5.83
N GLY A 347 -2.50 21.39 -6.72
CA GLY A 347 -3.19 22.68 -6.64
C GLY A 347 -2.62 23.73 -7.60
N ALA A 348 -3.51 24.40 -8.36
CA ALA A 348 -3.11 25.40 -9.36
C ALA A 348 -2.40 26.60 -8.72
N LEU A 349 -2.91 27.10 -7.59
CA LEU A 349 -2.27 28.20 -6.85
C LEU A 349 -0.92 27.75 -6.27
N VAL A 350 -0.78 26.51 -5.85
CA VAL A 350 0.49 25.97 -5.32
C VAL A 350 1.56 25.91 -6.41
N CYS A 351 1.17 25.54 -7.65
CA CYS A 351 2.08 25.57 -8.80
C CYS A 351 2.53 27.01 -9.12
N LEU A 352 1.64 28.00 -9.05
CA LEU A 352 2.06 29.43 -9.14
C LEU A 352 3.08 29.78 -8.08
N LEU A 353 2.84 29.41 -6.82
CA LEU A 353 3.75 29.72 -5.70
C LEU A 353 5.08 28.97 -5.81
N PHE A 354 5.07 27.75 -6.36
CA PHE A 354 6.27 26.97 -6.66
C PHE A 354 7.12 27.68 -7.73
N VAL A 355 6.53 28.08 -8.85
CA VAL A 355 7.24 28.82 -9.91
C VAL A 355 7.74 30.17 -9.39
N LEU A 356 6.94 30.86 -8.57
CA LEU A 356 7.38 32.07 -7.89
C LEU A 356 8.60 31.80 -7.01
N ALA A 357 8.63 30.70 -6.27
CA ALA A 357 9.75 30.32 -5.40
C ALA A 357 11.05 30.14 -6.19
N LEU A 358 10.99 29.60 -7.42
CA LEU A 358 12.16 29.45 -8.29
C LEU A 358 12.86 30.79 -8.55
N PHE A 359 12.09 31.88 -8.60
CA PHE A 359 12.62 33.22 -8.89
C PHE A 359 12.93 34.02 -7.62
N VAL A 360 12.16 33.87 -6.53
CA VAL A 360 12.34 34.71 -5.34
C VAL A 360 13.38 34.16 -4.36
N ILE A 361 13.60 32.84 -4.33
CA ILE A 361 14.60 32.23 -3.47
C ILE A 361 15.97 32.34 -4.13
N PRO A 362 17.01 32.91 -3.44
CA PRO A 362 18.33 33.02 -4.00
C PRO A 362 18.95 31.65 -4.36
N ASN A 363 19.70 31.60 -5.45
CA ASN A 363 20.38 30.38 -5.91
C ASN A 363 21.45 29.86 -4.94
N ARG A 364 21.92 30.71 -4.01
CA ARG A 364 22.83 30.31 -2.93
C ARG A 364 22.16 29.55 -1.78
N ASN A 365 20.82 29.47 -1.78
CA ASN A 365 20.07 28.69 -0.79
C ASN A 365 20.09 27.20 -1.17
N PRO A 366 20.72 26.32 -0.41
CA PRO A 366 20.82 24.91 -0.76
C PRO A 366 19.47 24.17 -0.67
N TRP A 367 18.56 24.60 0.20
CA TRP A 367 17.21 24.04 0.29
C TRP A 367 16.43 24.15 -1.02
N LYS A 368 16.63 25.27 -1.75
CA LYS A 368 16.05 25.44 -3.07
C LYS A 368 16.43 24.29 -3.99
N TRP A 369 17.74 23.98 -4.07
CA TRP A 369 18.26 22.97 -4.97
C TRP A 369 17.90 21.54 -4.52
N VAL A 370 17.92 21.27 -3.23
CA VAL A 370 17.46 19.98 -2.68
C VAL A 370 16.03 19.70 -3.12
N LEU A 371 15.13 20.67 -2.93
CA LEU A 371 13.72 20.48 -3.28
C LEU A 371 13.49 20.40 -4.79
N ILE A 372 14.19 21.20 -5.61
CA ILE A 372 14.11 21.14 -7.07
C ILE A 372 14.62 19.79 -7.58
N VAL A 373 15.80 19.36 -7.12
CA VAL A 373 16.40 18.09 -7.57
C VAL A 373 15.52 16.92 -7.16
N SER A 374 14.99 16.90 -5.92
CA SER A 374 14.06 15.87 -5.48
C SER A 374 12.78 15.83 -6.32
N THR A 375 12.23 17.01 -6.66
CA THR A 375 11.06 17.10 -7.55
C THR A 375 11.35 16.51 -8.92
N ILE A 376 12.46 16.92 -9.55
CA ILE A 376 12.84 16.44 -10.89
C ILE A 376 13.09 14.92 -10.86
N LEU A 377 13.87 14.43 -9.89
CA LEU A 377 14.15 13.00 -9.76
C LEU A 377 12.88 12.17 -9.60
N SER A 378 11.93 12.64 -8.77
CA SER A 378 10.68 11.91 -8.58
C SER A 378 9.82 11.87 -9.84
N ILE A 379 9.79 12.95 -10.62
CA ILE A 379 9.09 13.00 -11.91
C ILE A 379 9.74 12.04 -12.91
N LEU A 380 11.06 12.11 -13.07
CA LEU A 380 11.79 11.25 -14.01
C LEU A 380 11.62 9.76 -13.67
N LEU A 381 11.69 9.40 -12.40
CA LEU A 381 11.49 8.03 -11.93
C LEU A 381 10.03 7.58 -12.05
N ALA A 382 9.06 8.48 -11.90
CA ALA A 382 7.64 8.17 -12.09
C ALA A 382 7.31 7.82 -13.55
N TRP A 383 8.06 8.34 -14.54
CA TRP A 383 7.89 8.01 -15.96
C TRP A 383 8.20 6.55 -16.29
N GLY A 384 9.01 5.86 -15.47
CA GLY A 384 9.25 4.41 -15.57
C GLY A 384 9.56 3.94 -16.98
N LYS A 385 8.66 3.11 -17.58
CA LYS A 385 8.80 2.61 -18.96
C LYS A 385 8.91 3.70 -20.02
N ASN A 386 8.35 4.89 -19.76
CA ASN A 386 8.39 6.01 -20.69
C ASN A 386 9.76 6.73 -20.67
N PHE A 387 10.65 6.36 -19.74
CA PHE A 387 12.05 6.80 -19.71
C PHE A 387 12.95 5.65 -19.21
N MET A 388 12.88 4.51 -19.92
CA MET A 388 13.43 3.23 -19.47
C MET A 388 14.93 3.28 -19.18
N GLY A 389 15.75 3.90 -20.00
CA GLY A 389 17.20 3.97 -19.77
C GLY A 389 17.59 4.63 -18.45
N PHE A 390 16.81 5.59 -17.96
CA PHE A 390 16.99 6.18 -16.62
C PHE A 390 16.48 5.24 -15.52
N THR A 391 15.35 4.60 -15.77
CA THR A 391 14.74 3.67 -14.81
C THR A 391 15.58 2.43 -14.60
N ASP A 392 16.17 1.86 -15.67
CA ASP A 392 17.08 0.71 -15.63
C ASP A 392 18.30 1.00 -14.78
N PHE A 393 18.88 2.20 -14.90
CA PHE A 393 19.99 2.57 -14.03
C PHE A 393 19.63 2.42 -12.54
N PHE A 394 18.41 2.82 -12.14
CA PHE A 394 17.97 2.66 -10.75
C PHE A 394 17.65 1.21 -10.39
N ILE A 395 17.03 0.47 -11.30
CA ILE A 395 16.73 -0.97 -11.10
C ILE A 395 18.01 -1.75 -10.86
N ASP A 396 19.06 -1.49 -11.63
CA ASP A 396 20.29 -2.28 -11.64
C ASP A 396 21.30 -1.84 -10.57
N HIS A 397 21.36 -0.55 -10.24
CA HIS A 397 22.46 0.01 -9.44
C HIS A 397 22.03 0.56 -8.09
N VAL A 398 20.72 0.91 -7.90
CA VAL A 398 20.28 1.48 -6.63
C VAL A 398 19.72 0.38 -5.73
N PRO A 399 20.33 0.14 -4.57
CA PRO A 399 19.95 -0.96 -3.70
C PRO A 399 18.46 -0.96 -3.37
N LEU A 400 17.82 -2.13 -3.42
CA LEU A 400 16.41 -2.36 -3.11
C LEU A 400 15.39 -1.71 -4.07
N TYR A 401 15.79 -0.88 -5.03
CA TYR A 401 14.84 -0.23 -5.95
C TYR A 401 14.03 -1.26 -6.74
N SER A 402 14.67 -2.31 -7.22
CA SER A 402 14.07 -3.43 -7.95
C SER A 402 13.08 -4.29 -7.13
N LYS A 403 13.00 -4.11 -5.80
CA LYS A 403 12.02 -4.80 -4.94
C LYS A 403 10.64 -4.16 -4.96
N PHE A 404 10.50 -2.96 -5.53
CA PHE A 404 9.26 -2.19 -5.53
C PHE A 404 8.65 -2.13 -6.91
N ARG A 405 7.32 -2.21 -6.97
CA ARG A 405 6.54 -2.01 -8.19
C ARG A 405 5.82 -0.67 -8.16
N THR A 406 5.14 -0.31 -9.26
CA THR A 406 4.32 0.91 -9.35
C THR A 406 5.19 2.15 -9.15
N VAL A 407 6.14 2.33 -10.08
CA VAL A 407 7.11 3.44 -10.03
C VAL A 407 6.45 4.82 -10.01
N SER A 408 5.23 4.97 -10.59
CA SER A 408 4.45 6.22 -10.53
C SER A 408 4.20 6.72 -9.11
N SER A 409 4.18 5.83 -8.11
CA SER A 409 3.98 6.20 -6.70
C SER A 409 5.06 7.14 -6.14
N ILE A 410 6.26 7.19 -6.75
CA ILE A 410 7.34 8.09 -6.31
C ILE A 410 6.98 9.57 -6.52
N LEU A 411 5.99 9.86 -7.36
CA LEU A 411 5.53 11.23 -7.62
C LEU A 411 5.03 11.95 -6.33
N VAL A 412 4.68 11.18 -5.28
CA VAL A 412 4.35 11.75 -3.96
C VAL A 412 5.50 12.58 -3.36
N VAL A 413 6.75 12.32 -3.75
CA VAL A 413 7.90 13.15 -3.36
C VAL A 413 7.78 14.55 -3.99
N ALA A 414 7.32 14.66 -5.25
CA ALA A 414 7.04 15.95 -5.86
C ALA A 414 5.88 16.67 -5.16
N GLU A 415 4.83 15.95 -4.75
CA GLU A 415 3.72 16.52 -3.98
C GLU A 415 4.12 17.02 -2.58
N PHE A 416 5.22 16.52 -2.03
CA PHE A 416 5.82 17.05 -0.79
C PHE A 416 6.74 18.25 -1.07
N THR A 417 7.62 18.14 -2.06
CA THR A 417 8.67 19.12 -2.31
C THR A 417 8.14 20.39 -2.97
N ILE A 418 7.15 20.28 -3.85
CA ILE A 418 6.48 21.43 -4.49
C ILE A 418 5.80 22.33 -3.45
N PRO A 419 4.92 21.85 -2.56
CA PRO A 419 4.34 22.66 -1.49
C PRO A 419 5.38 23.25 -0.54
N LEU A 420 6.39 22.49 -0.14
CA LEU A 420 7.42 22.98 0.78
C LEU A 420 8.20 24.14 0.15
N LEU A 421 8.61 24.03 -1.11
CA LEU A 421 9.30 25.08 -1.83
C LEU A 421 8.36 26.28 -2.08
N ALA A 422 7.10 26.05 -2.43
CA ALA A 422 6.08 27.08 -2.58
C ALA A 422 5.90 27.90 -1.29
N MET A 423 5.85 27.24 -0.13
CA MET A 423 5.77 27.94 1.16
C MET A 423 7.05 28.73 1.46
N MET A 424 8.22 28.21 1.14
CA MET A 424 9.49 28.96 1.26
C MET A 424 9.50 30.21 0.37
N GLY A 425 9.00 30.09 -0.86
CA GLY A 425 8.84 31.20 -1.79
C GLY A 425 7.87 32.25 -1.29
N LEU A 426 6.71 31.82 -0.81
CA LEU A 426 5.69 32.70 -0.23
C LEU A 426 6.23 33.45 1.00
N LYS A 427 6.91 32.75 1.91
CA LYS A 427 7.60 33.38 3.06
C LYS A 427 8.56 34.49 2.60
N ARG A 428 9.42 34.16 1.62
CA ARG A 428 10.41 35.09 1.08
C ARG A 428 9.77 36.29 0.37
N PHE A 429 8.67 36.06 -0.36
CA PHE A 429 7.89 37.12 -0.99
C PHE A 429 7.37 38.12 0.04
N PHE A 430 6.77 37.64 1.15
CA PHE A 430 6.27 38.51 2.22
C PHE A 430 7.38 39.24 2.97
N GLU A 431 8.50 38.57 3.23
CA GLU A 431 9.66 39.20 3.91
C GLU A 431 10.25 40.36 3.09
N ASN A 432 10.36 40.18 1.76
CA ASN A 432 10.96 41.20 0.89
C ASN A 432 10.04 42.39 0.64
N MET A 433 8.75 42.34 1.04
CA MET A 433 7.85 43.50 0.91
C MET A 433 8.26 44.68 1.78
N GLY A 434 9.01 44.46 2.87
CA GLY A 434 9.56 45.50 3.72
C GLY A 434 10.69 46.28 3.07
N ASP A 435 11.40 45.71 2.12
CA ASP A 435 12.55 46.28 1.44
C ASP A 435 12.12 47.06 0.19
N ALA A 436 12.44 48.35 0.14
CA ALA A 436 12.07 49.25 -0.95
C ALA A 436 12.75 48.89 -2.29
N GLN A 437 13.98 48.32 -2.24
CA GLN A 437 14.71 47.92 -3.46
C GLN A 437 14.26 46.56 -3.99
N LEU A 438 13.91 45.61 -3.11
CA LEU A 438 13.50 44.28 -3.49
C LEU A 438 12.02 44.21 -3.89
N ARG A 439 11.17 45.04 -3.36
CA ARG A 439 9.70 45.06 -3.59
C ARG A 439 9.31 45.10 -5.07
N PRO A 440 9.84 45.99 -5.93
CA PRO A 440 9.51 46.00 -7.35
C PRO A 440 9.91 44.70 -8.06
N GLN A 441 11.05 44.12 -7.66
CA GLN A 441 11.49 42.82 -8.22
C GLN A 441 10.53 41.69 -7.85
N MET A 442 9.90 41.73 -6.67
CA MET A 442 8.90 40.73 -6.28
C MET A 442 7.66 40.78 -7.17
N LEU A 443 7.23 42.00 -7.57
CA LEU A 443 6.13 42.16 -8.53
C LEU A 443 6.49 41.57 -9.90
N GLN A 444 7.66 41.91 -10.43
CA GLN A 444 8.10 41.37 -11.72
C GLN A 444 8.15 39.84 -11.72
N LYS A 445 8.67 39.25 -10.62
CA LYS A 445 8.73 37.78 -10.46
C LYS A 445 7.35 37.17 -10.34
N LEU A 446 6.42 37.85 -9.64
CA LEU A 446 5.03 37.38 -9.56
C LEU A 446 4.37 37.40 -10.93
N MET A 447 4.51 38.52 -11.68
CA MET A 447 3.98 38.61 -13.04
C MET A 447 4.53 37.53 -13.97
N LEU A 448 5.87 37.33 -13.95
CA LEU A 448 6.51 36.29 -14.74
C LEU A 448 5.98 34.88 -14.37
N SER A 449 5.85 34.60 -13.07
CA SER A 449 5.32 33.30 -12.61
C SER A 449 3.87 33.10 -13.04
N THR A 450 3.07 34.17 -13.00
CA THR A 450 1.65 34.16 -13.44
C THR A 450 1.56 33.92 -14.95
N VAL A 451 2.42 34.59 -15.73
CA VAL A 451 2.47 34.40 -17.20
C VAL A 451 2.88 32.95 -17.55
N ILE A 452 3.86 32.39 -16.85
CA ILE A 452 4.31 31.00 -17.11
C ILE A 452 3.19 30.03 -16.77
N THR A 453 2.68 30.04 -15.54
CA THR A 453 1.69 29.05 -15.09
C THR A 453 0.33 29.26 -15.74
N GLY A 454 -0.11 30.52 -15.83
CA GLY A 454 -1.36 30.89 -16.53
C GLY A 454 -1.29 30.65 -18.03
N GLY A 455 -0.12 30.90 -18.66
CA GLY A 455 0.10 30.64 -20.06
C GLY A 455 0.00 29.15 -20.42
N ILE A 456 0.52 28.28 -19.57
CA ILE A 456 0.35 26.81 -19.72
C ILE A 456 -1.14 26.45 -19.66
N CYS A 457 -1.87 26.96 -18.67
CA CYS A 457 -3.30 26.69 -18.55
C CYS A 457 -4.08 27.23 -19.75
N LEU A 458 -3.76 28.45 -20.20
CA LEU A 458 -4.40 29.05 -21.38
C LEU A 458 -4.11 28.23 -22.64
N PHE A 459 -2.88 27.76 -22.82
CA PHE A 459 -2.50 26.90 -23.95
C PHE A 459 -3.39 25.66 -24.04
N PHE A 460 -3.54 24.92 -22.94
CA PHE A 460 -4.38 23.72 -22.89
C PHE A 460 -5.88 24.05 -22.96
N ALA A 461 -6.29 25.21 -22.49
CA ALA A 461 -7.69 25.64 -22.58
C ALA A 461 -8.13 25.98 -24.03
N VAL A 462 -7.21 26.52 -24.86
CA VAL A 462 -7.47 26.90 -26.25
C VAL A 462 -7.15 25.76 -27.23
N ALA A 463 -6.14 24.95 -26.93
CA ALA A 463 -5.67 23.87 -27.78
C ALA A 463 -5.54 22.54 -26.99
N PRO A 464 -6.65 21.94 -26.54
CA PRO A 464 -6.61 20.75 -25.67
C PRO A 464 -6.01 19.51 -26.34
N THR A 465 -6.06 19.42 -27.67
CA THR A 465 -5.53 18.31 -28.45
C THR A 465 -4.11 18.58 -28.99
N ALA A 466 -3.47 19.68 -28.59
CA ALA A 466 -2.14 20.03 -29.09
C ALA A 466 -1.04 19.01 -28.74
N MET A 467 -1.25 18.20 -27.70
CA MET A 467 -0.36 17.11 -27.30
C MET A 467 -0.88 15.71 -27.68
N GLY A 468 -1.68 15.64 -28.75
CA GLY A 468 -2.29 14.42 -29.25
C GLY A 468 -3.79 14.33 -28.96
N ASP A 469 -4.44 13.41 -29.67
CA ASP A 469 -5.85 13.10 -29.44
C ASP A 469 -6.08 12.66 -27.98
N CYS A 470 -7.23 12.98 -27.43
CA CYS A 470 -7.59 12.57 -26.06
C CYS A 470 -8.04 11.10 -25.99
N VAL A 471 -7.27 10.24 -26.64
CA VAL A 471 -7.48 8.77 -26.70
C VAL A 471 -6.13 8.09 -26.50
N SER A 472 -6.07 6.99 -25.76
CA SER A 472 -4.84 6.22 -25.64
C SER A 472 -4.58 5.38 -26.88
N SER A 473 -3.31 5.09 -27.18
CA SER A 473 -2.92 4.26 -28.33
C SER A 473 -3.51 2.84 -28.24
N MET A 474 -3.52 2.24 -27.06
CA MET A 474 -4.10 0.90 -26.83
C MET A 474 -5.61 0.89 -27.07
N GLU A 475 -6.33 1.90 -26.58
CA GLU A 475 -7.77 2.04 -26.78
C GLU A 475 -8.09 2.22 -28.27
N ALA A 476 -7.35 3.11 -28.96
CA ALA A 476 -7.51 3.31 -30.37
C ALA A 476 -7.25 2.02 -31.19
N GLN A 477 -6.21 1.28 -30.85
CA GLN A 477 -5.89 0.00 -31.48
C GLN A 477 -6.98 -1.05 -31.23
N SER A 478 -7.46 -1.17 -29.98
CA SER A 478 -8.54 -2.10 -29.63
C SER A 478 -9.82 -1.81 -30.42
N ILE A 479 -10.27 -0.56 -30.47
CA ILE A 479 -11.47 -0.16 -31.20
C ILE A 479 -11.32 -0.39 -32.72
N ARG A 480 -10.18 -0.06 -33.30
CA ARG A 480 -9.90 -0.29 -34.72
C ARG A 480 -9.79 -1.76 -35.11
N SER A 481 -9.45 -2.64 -34.16
CA SER A 481 -9.40 -4.09 -34.42
C SER A 481 -10.77 -4.76 -34.35
N GLN A 482 -11.77 -4.12 -33.74
CA GLN A 482 -13.09 -4.69 -33.50
C GLN A 482 -14.18 -4.11 -34.43
N LEU A 483 -13.97 -2.92 -34.96
CA LEU A 483 -14.96 -2.21 -35.76
C LEU A 483 -14.41 -1.84 -37.15
N ASP A 484 -15.33 -1.59 -38.06
CA ASP A 484 -15.00 -1.05 -39.38
C ASP A 484 -14.38 0.37 -39.25
N PRO A 485 -13.55 0.82 -40.23
CA PRO A 485 -12.81 2.07 -40.12
C PRO A 485 -13.69 3.31 -39.92
N GLN A 486 -14.93 3.33 -40.44
CA GLN A 486 -15.82 4.48 -40.35
C GLN A 486 -16.43 4.58 -38.94
N SER A 487 -16.94 3.48 -38.41
CA SER A 487 -17.48 3.38 -37.06
C SER A 487 -16.41 3.61 -36.01
N ALA A 488 -15.21 3.02 -36.18
CA ALA A 488 -14.08 3.23 -35.29
C ALA A 488 -13.67 4.71 -35.22
N ASN A 489 -13.55 5.41 -36.37
CA ASN A 489 -13.18 6.82 -36.38
C ASN A 489 -14.25 7.72 -35.77
N MET A 490 -15.53 7.40 -35.96
CA MET A 490 -16.66 8.12 -35.37
C MET A 490 -16.61 8.02 -33.83
N LEU A 491 -16.41 6.82 -33.29
CA LEU A 491 -16.29 6.62 -31.85
C LEU A 491 -15.08 7.32 -31.25
N LEU A 492 -13.91 7.15 -31.88
CA LEU A 492 -12.66 7.76 -31.39
C LEU A 492 -12.73 9.28 -31.43
N SER A 493 -13.35 9.87 -32.47
CA SER A 493 -13.56 11.33 -32.57
C SER A 493 -14.47 11.82 -31.44
N SER A 494 -15.59 11.13 -31.21
CA SER A 494 -16.53 11.48 -30.14
C SER A 494 -15.86 11.40 -28.75
N PHE A 495 -15.12 10.35 -28.47
CA PHE A 495 -14.38 10.22 -27.20
C PHE A 495 -13.35 11.32 -27.02
N SER A 496 -12.61 11.64 -28.11
CA SER A 496 -11.62 12.72 -28.11
C SER A 496 -12.27 14.06 -27.79
N GLU A 497 -13.40 14.40 -28.42
CA GLU A 497 -14.13 15.66 -28.19
C GLU A 497 -14.62 15.78 -26.76
N MET A 498 -15.27 14.74 -26.24
CA MET A 498 -15.77 14.71 -24.86
C MET A 498 -14.64 14.88 -23.83
N ARG A 499 -13.54 14.20 -24.02
CA ARG A 499 -12.37 14.28 -23.13
C ARG A 499 -11.61 15.60 -23.26
N ALA A 500 -11.53 16.14 -24.47
CA ALA A 500 -11.00 17.50 -24.72
C ALA A 500 -11.83 18.56 -23.97
N ALA A 501 -13.16 18.42 -23.92
CA ALA A 501 -14.01 19.31 -23.15
C ALA A 501 -13.74 19.23 -21.63
N MET A 502 -13.48 18.01 -21.10
CA MET A 502 -13.06 17.83 -19.70
C MET A 502 -11.74 18.57 -19.40
N LEU A 503 -10.75 18.40 -20.27
CA LEU A 503 -9.44 19.05 -20.16
C LEU A 503 -9.59 20.58 -20.23
N THR A 504 -10.29 21.09 -21.23
CA THR A 504 -10.55 22.52 -21.42
C THR A 504 -11.20 23.15 -20.18
N SER A 505 -12.20 22.50 -19.63
CA SER A 505 -12.89 22.97 -18.41
C SER A 505 -11.93 23.11 -17.23
N ASP A 506 -11.06 22.12 -16.99
CA ASP A 506 -10.11 22.16 -15.89
C ASP A 506 -8.93 23.10 -16.14
N ALA A 507 -8.54 23.31 -17.39
CA ALA A 507 -7.52 24.29 -17.75
C ALA A 507 -8.00 25.72 -17.45
N TRP A 508 -9.24 26.07 -17.83
CA TRP A 508 -9.86 27.34 -17.46
C TRP A 508 -10.00 27.50 -15.96
N ARG A 509 -10.43 26.46 -15.25
CA ARG A 509 -10.54 26.47 -13.81
C ARG A 509 -9.19 26.77 -13.15
N SER A 510 -8.13 26.07 -13.55
CA SER A 510 -6.77 26.26 -13.02
C SER A 510 -6.28 27.67 -13.31
N LEU A 511 -6.53 28.23 -14.51
CA LEU A 511 -6.20 29.60 -14.87
C LEU A 511 -6.88 30.61 -13.95
N VAL A 512 -8.18 30.46 -13.73
CA VAL A 512 -8.95 31.37 -12.83
C VAL A 512 -8.37 31.34 -11.41
N ILE A 513 -8.04 30.17 -10.88
CA ILE A 513 -7.45 30.03 -9.54
C ILE A 513 -6.07 30.72 -9.46
N ILE A 514 -5.23 30.56 -10.51
CA ILE A 514 -3.95 31.24 -10.60
C ILE A 514 -4.14 32.76 -10.59
N LEU A 515 -5.08 33.27 -11.38
CA LEU A 515 -5.36 34.72 -11.46
C LEU A 515 -5.88 35.28 -10.13
N ILE A 516 -6.76 34.55 -9.42
CA ILE A 516 -7.23 34.93 -8.08
C ILE A 516 -6.05 34.99 -7.10
N GLY A 517 -5.18 33.95 -7.08
CA GLY A 517 -4.01 33.92 -6.23
C GLY A 517 -3.02 35.03 -6.53
N ALA A 518 -2.75 35.29 -7.82
CA ALA A 518 -1.90 36.39 -8.26
C ALA A 518 -2.49 37.75 -7.84
N ALA A 519 -3.80 37.94 -7.96
CA ALA A 519 -4.49 39.16 -7.54
C ALA A 519 -4.39 39.40 -6.02
N LEU A 520 -4.52 38.35 -5.20
CA LEU A 520 -4.33 38.44 -3.74
C LEU A 520 -2.89 38.85 -3.38
N LEU A 521 -1.88 38.27 -4.05
CA LEU A 521 -0.48 38.63 -3.83
C LEU A 521 -0.16 40.03 -4.37
N TYR A 522 -0.77 40.44 -5.48
CA TYR A 522 -0.66 41.79 -6.01
C TYR A 522 -1.30 42.82 -5.06
N PHE A 523 -2.47 42.53 -4.49
CA PHE A 523 -3.10 43.38 -3.49
C PHE A 523 -2.23 43.52 -2.25
N TYR A 524 -1.57 42.46 -1.80
CA TYR A 524 -0.60 42.54 -0.71
C TYR A 524 0.59 43.46 -1.07
N TYR A 525 1.15 43.27 -2.29
CA TYR A 525 2.21 44.16 -2.80
C TYR A 525 1.76 45.61 -2.83
N PHE A 526 0.58 45.92 -3.36
CA PHE A 526 0.03 47.28 -3.47
C PHE A 526 -0.13 47.92 -2.09
N THR A 527 -0.65 47.17 -1.13
CA THR A 527 -0.77 47.62 0.26
C THR A 527 0.59 47.91 0.88
N ALA A 528 1.56 47.04 0.64
CA ALA A 528 2.93 47.24 1.10
C ALA A 528 3.58 48.46 0.45
N LYS A 529 3.39 48.69 -0.84
CA LYS A 529 3.91 49.82 -1.59
C LYS A 529 3.39 51.15 -1.00
N ASN A 530 2.06 51.26 -0.79
CA ASN A 530 1.43 52.50 -0.29
C ASN A 530 1.77 52.80 1.16
N ASN A 531 2.09 51.77 1.97
CA ASN A 531 2.44 51.94 3.39
C ASN A 531 3.95 51.79 3.69
N LYS A 532 4.81 52.14 2.73
CA LYS A 532 6.28 52.12 2.88
C LYS A 532 6.83 50.78 3.41
N GLY A 533 6.26 49.68 2.96
CA GLY A 533 6.67 48.33 3.33
C GLY A 533 5.98 47.74 4.56
N LYS A 534 5.13 48.51 5.24
CA LYS A 534 4.40 48.05 6.42
C LYS A 534 3.01 47.59 6.02
N VAL A 535 2.69 46.31 6.23
CA VAL A 535 1.35 45.77 6.10
C VAL A 535 0.80 45.41 7.48
N SER A 536 -0.41 45.87 7.80
CA SER A 536 -1.03 45.60 9.08
C SER A 536 -1.17 44.08 9.29
N TRP A 537 -1.05 43.60 10.53
CA TRP A 537 -1.26 42.19 10.85
C TRP A 537 -2.63 41.71 10.45
N LYS A 538 -3.66 42.57 10.57
CA LYS A 538 -5.05 42.27 10.16
C LYS A 538 -5.14 42.02 8.64
N THR A 539 -4.59 42.90 7.83
CA THR A 539 -4.54 42.75 6.36
C THR A 539 -3.75 41.50 5.95
N SER A 540 -2.59 41.28 6.56
CA SER A 540 -1.76 40.08 6.28
C SER A 540 -2.48 38.79 6.64
N SER A 541 -3.19 38.75 7.77
CA SER A 541 -3.99 37.59 8.19
C SER A 541 -5.22 37.39 7.30
N ALA A 542 -5.88 38.46 6.88
CA ALA A 542 -7.05 38.37 5.98
C ALA A 542 -6.63 37.81 4.60
N ILE A 543 -5.54 38.32 4.01
CA ILE A 543 -5.02 37.78 2.76
C ILE A 543 -4.58 36.33 2.92
N GLY A 544 -3.90 35.99 4.03
CA GLY A 544 -3.53 34.60 4.35
C GLY A 544 -4.75 33.68 4.45
N ALA A 545 -5.82 34.13 5.10
CA ALA A 545 -7.07 33.37 5.19
C ALA A 545 -7.73 33.16 3.81
N LEU A 546 -7.73 34.19 2.95
CA LEU A 546 -8.25 34.09 1.58
C LEU A 546 -7.42 33.09 0.75
N ILE A 547 -6.11 33.13 0.83
CA ILE A 547 -5.23 32.17 0.16
C ILE A 547 -5.53 30.73 0.65
N ILE A 548 -5.70 30.54 1.95
CA ILE A 548 -6.08 29.23 2.53
C ILE A 548 -7.41 28.76 1.97
N MET A 549 -8.43 29.64 1.93
CA MET A 549 -9.75 29.31 1.41
C MET A 549 -9.72 28.95 -0.08
N VAL A 550 -8.94 29.68 -0.88
CA VAL A 550 -8.77 29.39 -2.32
C VAL A 550 -8.12 28.02 -2.51
N CYS A 551 -6.99 27.74 -1.82
CA CYS A 551 -6.32 26.45 -1.91
C CYS A 551 -7.22 25.30 -1.43
N LEU A 552 -7.88 25.46 -0.29
CA LEU A 552 -8.76 24.42 0.26
C LEU A 552 -9.95 24.17 -0.66
N GLY A 553 -10.62 25.21 -1.14
CA GLY A 553 -11.76 25.08 -2.06
C GLY A 553 -11.38 24.46 -3.39
N ASP A 554 -10.20 24.82 -3.94
CA ASP A 554 -9.63 24.24 -5.12
C ASP A 554 -9.44 22.72 -4.95
N MET A 555 -8.65 22.33 -3.99
CA MET A 555 -8.24 20.92 -3.78
C MET A 555 -9.42 20.07 -3.26
N TRP A 556 -10.27 20.62 -2.39
CA TRP A 556 -11.49 19.97 -1.92
C TRP A 556 -12.41 19.56 -3.06
N SER A 557 -12.65 20.50 -3.99
CA SER A 557 -13.57 20.26 -5.11
C SER A 557 -13.04 19.19 -6.08
N ILE A 558 -11.71 19.11 -6.28
CA ILE A 558 -11.09 18.05 -7.08
C ILE A 558 -11.17 16.71 -6.35
N ASN A 559 -10.80 16.67 -5.07
CA ASN A 559 -10.81 15.43 -4.31
C ASN A 559 -12.19 14.79 -4.19
N LYS A 560 -13.26 15.61 -4.06
CA LYS A 560 -14.65 15.12 -4.03
C LYS A 560 -15.13 14.50 -5.35
N ARG A 561 -14.42 14.70 -6.47
CA ARG A 561 -14.70 13.96 -7.71
C ARG A 561 -14.31 12.48 -7.60
N TYR A 562 -13.22 12.19 -6.86
CA TYR A 562 -12.58 10.88 -6.81
C TYR A 562 -12.81 10.15 -5.49
N MET A 563 -13.15 10.90 -4.44
CA MET A 563 -13.47 10.36 -3.13
C MET A 563 -14.60 11.15 -2.50
N ASN A 564 -15.81 10.69 -2.69
CA ASN A 564 -17.03 11.33 -2.24
C ASN A 564 -17.84 10.45 -1.29
N ASP A 565 -18.93 10.99 -0.76
CA ASP A 565 -19.73 10.36 0.28
C ASP A 565 -20.48 9.09 -0.20
N SER A 566 -20.76 8.97 -1.52
CA SER A 566 -21.44 7.80 -2.08
C SER A 566 -20.57 6.53 -2.08
N MET A 567 -19.26 6.68 -1.92
CA MET A 567 -18.32 5.55 -1.81
C MET A 567 -18.33 4.90 -0.42
N PHE A 568 -19.07 5.48 0.54
CA PHE A 568 -19.16 4.94 1.89
C PHE A 568 -20.48 4.19 2.08
N LYS A 569 -20.42 3.02 2.72
CA LYS A 569 -21.57 2.19 3.09
C LYS A 569 -21.54 1.82 4.55
N MET A 570 -22.68 1.43 5.08
CA MET A 570 -22.78 0.89 6.45
C MET A 570 -22.03 -0.45 6.56
N PRO A 571 -21.34 -0.71 7.68
CA PRO A 571 -20.59 -1.96 7.87
C PRO A 571 -21.44 -3.23 7.69
N ALA A 572 -22.68 -3.21 8.11
CA ALA A 572 -23.61 -4.34 7.96
C ALA A 572 -23.88 -4.70 6.49
N GLU A 573 -23.78 -3.75 5.57
CA GLU A 573 -23.94 -3.97 4.13
C GLU A 573 -22.66 -4.52 3.49
N GLN A 574 -21.50 -4.37 4.15
CA GLN A 574 -20.20 -4.77 3.63
C GLN A 574 -19.68 -6.09 4.20
N THR A 575 -19.95 -6.39 5.48
CA THR A 575 -19.30 -7.50 6.20
C THR A 575 -20.11 -8.78 6.22
N ALA A 576 -21.40 -8.72 5.98
CA ALA A 576 -22.24 -9.91 5.88
C ALA A 576 -22.38 -10.31 4.40
N ARG A 577 -21.33 -10.93 3.82
CA ARG A 577 -21.59 -11.70 2.61
C ARG A 577 -22.64 -12.75 2.95
N GLN A 578 -23.80 -12.64 2.32
CA GLN A 578 -24.83 -13.66 2.45
C GLN A 578 -24.29 -14.96 1.81
N LYS A 579 -24.47 -16.06 2.53
CA LYS A 579 -24.18 -17.39 1.99
C LYS A 579 -25.02 -17.62 0.74
N THR A 580 -24.39 -18.13 -0.29
CA THR A 580 -25.11 -18.62 -1.46
C THR A 580 -25.71 -19.99 -1.14
N PRO A 581 -26.69 -20.48 -1.91
CA PRO A 581 -27.16 -21.86 -1.77
C PRO A 581 -26.04 -22.89 -1.91
N VAL A 582 -25.00 -22.59 -2.69
CA VAL A 582 -23.82 -23.46 -2.83
C VAL A 582 -23.00 -23.46 -1.54
N ASP A 583 -22.80 -22.31 -0.90
CA ASP A 583 -22.08 -22.22 0.37
C ASP A 583 -22.81 -23.03 1.46
N ASP A 584 -24.15 -22.87 1.54
CA ASP A 584 -24.97 -23.61 2.51
C ASP A 584 -24.92 -25.12 2.25
N TYR A 585 -24.96 -25.55 0.99
CA TYR A 585 -24.86 -26.97 0.63
C TYR A 585 -23.50 -27.57 1.04
N ILE A 586 -22.38 -26.90 0.72
CA ILE A 586 -21.04 -27.37 1.08
C ILE A 586 -20.89 -27.46 2.61
N ILE A 587 -21.35 -26.44 3.35
CA ILE A 587 -21.29 -26.41 4.82
C ILE A 587 -22.14 -27.51 5.41
N GLN A 588 -23.37 -27.70 4.91
CA GLN A 588 -24.27 -28.74 5.41
C GLN A 588 -23.68 -30.16 5.22
N LYS A 589 -22.98 -30.39 4.07
CA LYS A 589 -22.40 -31.68 3.76
C LYS A 589 -21.07 -31.96 4.42
N SER A 590 -20.23 -30.95 4.58
CA SER A 590 -18.85 -31.09 5.08
C SER A 590 -18.68 -30.62 6.52
N GLY A 591 -19.63 -29.88 7.08
CA GLY A 591 -19.53 -29.24 8.40
C GLY A 591 -18.69 -27.95 8.37
N ASP A 592 -18.71 -27.24 9.51
CA ASP A 592 -18.02 -25.94 9.66
C ASP A 592 -16.52 -26.07 9.99
N LYS A 593 -15.95 -27.25 9.92
CA LYS A 593 -14.59 -27.49 10.45
C LYS A 593 -13.45 -26.90 9.63
N ARG A 594 -13.70 -26.43 8.42
CA ARG A 594 -12.69 -25.88 7.50
C ARG A 594 -11.44 -26.76 7.35
N ASP A 595 -11.61 -28.10 7.46
CA ASP A 595 -10.56 -29.10 7.33
C ASP A 595 -10.38 -29.59 5.87
N TYR A 596 -10.95 -28.88 4.94
CA TYR A 596 -10.87 -29.11 3.50
C TYR A 596 -10.65 -27.79 2.76
N ARG A 597 -10.34 -27.87 1.47
CA ARG A 597 -10.19 -26.69 0.63
C ARG A 597 -11.18 -26.66 -0.52
N VAL A 598 -11.50 -25.43 -0.94
CA VAL A 598 -12.42 -25.14 -2.04
C VAL A 598 -11.65 -24.45 -3.16
N PHE A 599 -11.84 -24.94 -4.38
CA PHE A 599 -11.44 -24.27 -5.60
C PHE A 599 -12.68 -23.59 -6.20
N ASN A 600 -12.74 -22.27 -6.15
CA ASN A 600 -13.86 -21.53 -6.68
C ASN A 600 -13.54 -21.01 -8.09
N GLY A 601 -14.03 -21.70 -9.12
CA GLY A 601 -13.90 -21.32 -10.52
C GLY A 601 -15.00 -20.36 -11.01
N ALA A 602 -16.01 -20.07 -10.18
CA ALA A 602 -17.04 -19.08 -10.50
C ALA A 602 -16.57 -17.63 -10.32
N VAL A 603 -15.38 -17.44 -9.73
CA VAL A 603 -14.72 -16.15 -9.56
C VAL A 603 -13.32 -16.20 -10.16
N SER A 604 -12.62 -15.07 -10.20
CA SER A 604 -11.19 -15.08 -10.55
C SER A 604 -10.37 -15.71 -9.43
N THR A 605 -10.26 -17.03 -9.40
CA THR A 605 -9.77 -17.86 -8.28
C THR A 605 -8.50 -17.30 -7.61
N PHE A 606 -7.53 -16.80 -8.40
CA PHE A 606 -6.25 -16.31 -7.90
C PHE A 606 -6.15 -14.78 -7.79
N ASN A 607 -7.28 -14.07 -7.97
CA ASN A 607 -7.41 -12.61 -7.82
C ASN A 607 -8.64 -12.21 -6.99
N ASP A 608 -9.22 -13.14 -6.22
CA ASP A 608 -10.42 -12.94 -5.42
C ASP A 608 -10.29 -13.61 -4.05
N ASN A 609 -10.80 -12.98 -2.97
CA ASN A 609 -10.81 -13.53 -1.62
C ASN A 609 -12.22 -13.84 -1.11
N THR A 610 -13.24 -13.82 -1.94
CA THR A 610 -14.62 -14.03 -1.50
C THR A 610 -14.88 -15.45 -0.98
N THR A 611 -14.17 -16.45 -1.50
CA THR A 611 -14.23 -17.83 -1.01
C THR A 611 -13.79 -17.95 0.46
N SER A 612 -12.82 -17.13 0.89
CA SER A 612 -12.26 -17.15 2.25
C SER A 612 -13.24 -16.69 3.34
N PHE A 613 -14.39 -16.11 2.99
CA PHE A 613 -15.43 -15.82 3.97
C PHE A 613 -15.96 -17.08 4.67
N PHE A 614 -16.04 -18.19 3.96
CA PHE A 614 -16.67 -19.40 4.46
C PHE A 614 -15.76 -20.62 4.47
N PHE A 615 -14.71 -20.65 3.63
CA PHE A 615 -13.88 -21.82 3.37
C PHE A 615 -12.39 -21.50 3.37
N ASN A 616 -11.59 -22.53 3.59
CA ASN A 616 -10.20 -22.50 3.19
C ASN A 616 -10.11 -22.63 1.66
N SER A 617 -9.38 -21.75 0.99
CA SER A 617 -9.33 -21.65 -0.46
C SER A 617 -7.98 -22.09 -1.01
N ILE A 618 -8.02 -22.76 -2.17
CA ILE A 618 -6.83 -22.95 -3.02
C ILE A 618 -6.37 -21.62 -3.61
N GLY A 619 -7.31 -20.73 -3.91
CA GLY A 619 -7.08 -19.43 -4.49
C GLY A 619 -6.91 -18.31 -3.45
N GLY A 620 -6.97 -17.08 -3.94
CA GLY A 620 -6.88 -15.88 -3.14
C GLY A 620 -6.26 -14.73 -3.91
N TYR A 621 -6.26 -13.56 -3.29
CA TYR A 621 -5.58 -12.35 -3.79
C TYR A 621 -4.69 -11.75 -2.71
N HIS A 622 -3.38 -11.79 -2.92
CA HIS A 622 -2.41 -11.08 -2.11
C HIS A 622 -1.10 -10.84 -2.89
N PRO A 623 -0.55 -9.62 -2.90
CA PRO A 623 0.66 -9.29 -3.68
C PRO A 623 1.94 -9.93 -3.14
N ALA A 624 1.93 -10.49 -1.93
CA ALA A 624 3.05 -11.19 -1.30
C ALA A 624 2.73 -12.67 -1.07
N LYS A 625 2.07 -13.33 -2.01
CA LYS A 625 1.88 -14.79 -1.98
C LYS A 625 3.23 -15.52 -2.13
N LEU A 626 3.31 -16.73 -1.60
CA LEU A 626 4.52 -17.56 -1.67
C LEU A 626 4.86 -17.89 -3.14
N ARG A 627 6.13 -17.71 -3.52
CA ARG A 627 6.59 -17.92 -4.89
C ARG A 627 6.42 -19.37 -5.33
N ARG A 628 6.80 -20.34 -4.51
CA ARG A 628 6.62 -21.76 -4.84
C ARG A 628 5.15 -22.14 -5.09
N TYR A 629 4.24 -21.51 -4.36
CA TYR A 629 2.81 -21.73 -4.59
C TYR A 629 2.34 -21.12 -5.92
N GLN A 630 2.86 -19.94 -6.30
CA GLN A 630 2.60 -19.36 -7.62
C GLN A 630 3.14 -20.24 -8.75
N GLU A 631 4.35 -20.75 -8.59
CA GLU A 631 4.99 -21.66 -9.56
C GLU A 631 4.18 -22.95 -9.70
N LEU A 632 3.65 -23.49 -8.61
CA LEU A 632 2.74 -24.64 -8.64
C LEU A 632 1.40 -24.32 -9.33
N ILE A 633 0.87 -23.09 -9.14
CA ILE A 633 -0.32 -22.63 -9.86
C ILE A 633 -0.07 -22.66 -11.37
N GLU A 634 1.04 -22.06 -11.81
CA GLU A 634 1.38 -21.86 -13.23
C GLU A 634 1.67 -23.17 -13.96
N THR A 635 2.28 -24.16 -13.29
CA THR A 635 2.76 -25.40 -13.91
C THR A 635 1.81 -26.59 -13.77
N HIS A 636 0.98 -26.63 -12.71
CA HIS A 636 0.16 -27.81 -12.41
C HIS A 636 -1.31 -27.43 -12.21
N ILE A 637 -1.64 -26.50 -11.31
CA ILE A 637 -3.04 -26.26 -10.93
C ILE A 637 -3.86 -25.76 -12.11
N VAL A 638 -3.29 -24.88 -12.96
CA VAL A 638 -3.97 -24.37 -14.16
C VAL A 638 -4.22 -25.47 -15.18
N GLU A 639 -3.31 -26.43 -15.29
CA GLU A 639 -3.47 -27.58 -16.20
C GLU A 639 -4.43 -28.63 -15.66
N GLU A 640 -4.43 -28.86 -14.34
CA GLU A 640 -5.27 -29.86 -13.70
C GLU A 640 -6.74 -29.43 -13.58
N TYR A 641 -7.02 -28.15 -13.43
CA TYR A 641 -8.39 -27.67 -13.22
C TYR A 641 -9.37 -28.06 -14.32
N PRO A 642 -9.11 -27.91 -15.62
CA PRO A 642 -9.99 -28.42 -16.69
C PRO A 642 -10.15 -29.93 -16.66
N LYS A 643 -9.08 -30.68 -16.33
CA LYS A 643 -9.13 -32.15 -16.21
C LYS A 643 -10.00 -32.55 -15.02
N ALA A 644 -9.88 -31.86 -13.90
CA ALA A 644 -10.70 -32.09 -12.73
C ALA A 644 -12.19 -31.79 -13.00
N LEU A 645 -12.52 -30.75 -13.74
CA LEU A 645 -13.92 -30.50 -14.16
C LEU A 645 -14.46 -31.58 -15.07
N ALA A 646 -13.64 -32.16 -15.94
CA ALA A 646 -14.05 -33.24 -16.82
C ALA A 646 -14.40 -34.55 -16.07
N MET A 647 -14.01 -34.71 -14.79
CA MET A 647 -14.47 -35.82 -13.96
C MET A 647 -15.98 -35.77 -13.70
N PHE A 648 -16.60 -34.63 -13.71
CA PHE A 648 -18.00 -34.39 -13.42
C PHE A 648 -18.85 -34.42 -14.71
N ALA A 649 -18.58 -35.40 -15.57
CA ALA A 649 -19.33 -35.59 -16.81
C ALA A 649 -20.78 -36.05 -16.54
N PRO A 650 -21.74 -35.69 -17.39
CA PRO A 650 -23.14 -36.02 -17.20
C PRO A 650 -23.40 -37.51 -16.98
N GLU A 651 -22.58 -38.38 -17.60
CA GLU A 651 -22.71 -39.85 -17.50
C GLU A 651 -22.40 -40.38 -16.09
N ARG A 652 -21.72 -39.61 -15.27
CA ARG A 652 -21.39 -39.94 -13.88
C ARG A 652 -22.32 -39.27 -12.88
N ALA A 653 -23.29 -38.47 -13.36
CA ALA A 653 -24.28 -37.85 -12.49
C ALA A 653 -25.23 -38.89 -11.93
N ASP A 654 -25.28 -39.03 -10.61
CA ASP A 654 -26.29 -39.84 -9.92
C ASP A 654 -27.57 -39.01 -9.82
N THR A 655 -28.50 -39.25 -10.79
CA THR A 655 -29.76 -38.53 -10.84
C THR A 655 -30.74 -38.95 -9.73
N ALA A 656 -30.48 -40.07 -9.04
CA ALA A 656 -31.28 -40.52 -7.89
C ALA A 656 -30.84 -39.85 -6.58
N ALA A 657 -29.58 -39.34 -6.54
CA ALA A 657 -28.98 -38.71 -5.38
C ALA A 657 -29.01 -37.16 -5.46
N ILE A 658 -29.98 -36.56 -6.12
CA ILE A 658 -30.14 -35.09 -6.18
C ILE A 658 -30.32 -34.54 -4.76
N GLN A 659 -29.47 -33.62 -4.35
CA GLN A 659 -29.49 -32.99 -3.04
C GLN A 659 -29.99 -31.55 -3.16
N GLN A 660 -30.68 -31.05 -2.12
CA GLN A 660 -31.30 -29.75 -2.14
C GLN A 660 -30.72 -28.85 -1.01
N ALA A 661 -30.35 -27.62 -1.36
CA ALA A 661 -30.07 -26.57 -0.37
C ALA A 661 -30.59 -25.21 -0.88
N GLY A 662 -31.20 -24.44 -0.02
CA GLY A 662 -31.72 -23.09 -0.35
C GLY A 662 -32.73 -23.08 -1.52
N GLY A 663 -33.47 -24.18 -1.74
CA GLY A 663 -34.39 -24.30 -2.87
C GLY A 663 -33.76 -24.73 -4.19
N GLN A 664 -32.43 -24.84 -4.29
CA GLN A 664 -31.73 -25.36 -5.45
C GLN A 664 -31.44 -26.88 -5.32
N MET A 665 -31.45 -27.57 -6.43
CA MET A 665 -31.11 -29.01 -6.51
C MET A 665 -29.73 -29.15 -7.17
N PHE A 666 -28.82 -29.89 -6.51
CA PHE A 666 -27.48 -30.16 -7.01
C PHE A 666 -27.28 -31.65 -7.29
N PRO A 667 -26.64 -32.02 -8.43
CA PRO A 667 -26.33 -33.41 -8.74
C PRO A 667 -25.21 -33.94 -7.86
N ALA A 668 -25.27 -35.20 -7.46
CA ALA A 668 -24.13 -35.96 -6.96
C ALA A 668 -23.42 -36.64 -8.13
N TYR A 669 -22.14 -36.93 -8.00
CA TYR A 669 -21.33 -37.59 -9.01
C TYR A 669 -20.61 -38.81 -8.41
N ASP A 670 -20.67 -39.95 -9.13
CA ASP A 670 -19.89 -41.12 -8.79
C ASP A 670 -18.52 -41.07 -9.47
N LEU A 671 -17.46 -40.85 -8.66
CA LEU A 671 -16.08 -40.80 -9.10
C LEU A 671 -15.30 -42.10 -8.84
N SER A 672 -15.97 -43.21 -8.46
CA SER A 672 -15.30 -44.47 -8.12
C SER A 672 -14.52 -45.08 -9.29
N SER A 673 -14.88 -44.76 -10.53
CA SER A 673 -14.19 -45.21 -11.75
C SER A 673 -13.06 -44.26 -12.21
N VAL A 674 -12.84 -43.15 -11.51
CA VAL A 674 -11.86 -42.15 -11.89
C VAL A 674 -10.54 -42.38 -11.12
N ASP A 675 -9.45 -42.43 -11.86
CA ASP A 675 -8.12 -42.44 -11.24
C ASP A 675 -7.67 -41.00 -10.89
N GLY A 676 -7.92 -40.63 -9.66
CA GLY A 676 -7.57 -39.28 -9.14
C GLY A 676 -6.08 -38.97 -9.14
N ASP A 677 -5.25 -40.01 -9.09
CA ASP A 677 -3.79 -39.87 -9.11
C ASP A 677 -3.24 -39.49 -10.49
N THR A 678 -4.01 -39.72 -11.52
CA THR A 678 -3.67 -39.37 -12.91
C THR A 678 -4.34 -38.06 -13.36
N VAL A 679 -5.54 -37.77 -12.86
CA VAL A 679 -6.34 -36.62 -13.37
C VAL A 679 -5.95 -35.32 -12.72
N CYS A 680 -5.87 -35.27 -11.40
CA CYS A 680 -5.60 -34.04 -10.69
C CYS A 680 -4.84 -34.26 -9.37
N PRO A 681 -3.64 -34.88 -9.42
CA PRO A 681 -2.88 -35.28 -8.22
C PRO A 681 -2.48 -34.10 -7.35
N VAL A 682 -2.14 -32.95 -7.95
CA VAL A 682 -1.74 -31.75 -7.19
C VAL A 682 -2.95 -31.10 -6.49
N LEU A 683 -4.11 -31.02 -7.13
CA LEU A 683 -5.33 -30.56 -6.47
C LEU A 683 -5.74 -31.52 -5.33
N ASN A 684 -5.58 -32.84 -5.54
CA ASN A 684 -5.89 -33.85 -4.52
C ASN A 684 -4.93 -33.78 -3.33
N MET A 685 -3.62 -33.59 -3.53
CA MET A 685 -2.66 -33.43 -2.43
C MET A 685 -2.86 -32.12 -1.65
N LEU A 686 -3.43 -31.10 -2.27
CA LEU A 686 -3.83 -29.86 -1.60
C LEU A 686 -5.18 -29.98 -0.87
N ASN A 687 -5.76 -31.18 -0.79
CA ASN A 687 -7.05 -31.46 -0.14
C ASN A 687 -8.20 -30.62 -0.72
N THR A 688 -8.25 -30.49 -2.06
CA THR A 688 -9.31 -29.79 -2.77
C THR A 688 -10.55 -30.70 -2.84
N ARG A 689 -11.38 -30.61 -1.81
CA ARG A 689 -12.59 -31.44 -1.70
C ARG A 689 -13.76 -30.91 -2.50
N TRP A 690 -13.79 -29.57 -2.75
CA TRP A 690 -14.89 -28.97 -3.45
C TRP A 690 -14.41 -28.08 -4.60
N PHE A 691 -15.11 -28.18 -5.73
CA PHE A 691 -15.05 -27.20 -6.80
C PHE A 691 -16.38 -26.45 -6.83
N ILE A 692 -16.35 -25.13 -6.97
CA ILE A 692 -17.53 -24.32 -7.31
C ILE A 692 -17.38 -23.96 -8.78
N TYR A 693 -18.29 -24.42 -9.59
CA TYR A 693 -18.32 -24.23 -11.06
C TYR A 693 -19.47 -23.31 -11.43
N GLY A 694 -19.30 -22.46 -12.43
CA GLY A 694 -20.32 -21.56 -12.96
C GLY A 694 -19.88 -20.12 -13.05
N ASP A 695 -20.82 -19.21 -12.86
CA ASP A 695 -20.62 -17.76 -12.87
C ASP A 695 -21.37 -17.08 -11.72
N ASP A 696 -21.42 -15.74 -11.71
CA ASP A 696 -22.10 -14.98 -10.65
C ASP A 696 -23.62 -15.25 -10.56
N GLN A 697 -24.24 -15.76 -11.61
CA GLN A 697 -25.68 -16.00 -11.68
C GLN A 697 -26.03 -17.44 -11.32
N ARG A 698 -25.18 -18.40 -11.71
CA ARG A 698 -25.45 -19.84 -11.50
C ARG A 698 -24.18 -20.57 -11.10
N GLN A 699 -24.14 -21.02 -9.87
CA GLN A 699 -23.05 -21.79 -9.28
C GLN A 699 -23.49 -23.23 -8.99
N ILE A 700 -22.58 -24.18 -9.14
CA ILE A 700 -22.78 -25.61 -8.89
C ILE A 700 -21.63 -26.10 -8.00
N PRO A 701 -21.90 -26.72 -6.84
CA PRO A 701 -20.89 -27.38 -6.03
C PRO A 701 -20.59 -28.77 -6.57
N LEU A 702 -19.33 -29.11 -6.74
CA LEU A 702 -18.85 -30.39 -7.24
C LEU A 702 -17.95 -31.02 -6.18
N GLU A 703 -18.36 -32.16 -5.60
CA GLU A 703 -17.59 -32.81 -4.54
C GLU A 703 -16.51 -33.74 -5.14
N ASN A 704 -15.25 -33.43 -4.82
CA ASN A 704 -14.12 -34.29 -5.16
C ASN A 704 -13.84 -35.28 -4.03
N THR A 705 -14.32 -36.51 -4.17
CA THR A 705 -14.10 -37.59 -3.21
C THR A 705 -12.70 -38.21 -3.32
N LEU A 706 -11.89 -37.81 -4.31
CA LEU A 706 -10.54 -38.31 -4.59
C LEU A 706 -9.46 -37.49 -3.87
N ALA A 707 -9.81 -36.38 -3.18
CA ALA A 707 -8.89 -35.60 -2.37
C ALA A 707 -8.22 -36.48 -1.30
N TYR A 708 -6.90 -36.29 -1.08
CA TYR A 708 -6.12 -37.16 -0.18
C TYR A 708 -6.40 -36.95 1.31
N GLY A 709 -7.17 -35.91 1.65
CA GLY A 709 -7.42 -35.51 3.04
C GLY A 709 -6.32 -34.62 3.60
N ASN A 710 -6.31 -34.47 4.95
CA ASN A 710 -5.40 -33.51 5.61
C ASN A 710 -3.97 -34.06 5.72
N ALA A 711 -3.79 -35.40 5.77
CA ALA A 711 -2.48 -36.01 5.82
C ALA A 711 -2.58 -37.51 5.49
N TRP A 712 -1.48 -38.09 4.98
CA TRP A 712 -1.38 -39.50 4.62
C TRP A 712 0.07 -40.01 4.74
N PHE A 713 0.26 -41.31 4.89
CA PHE A 713 1.55 -41.97 4.75
C PHE A 713 1.84 -42.27 3.27
N VAL A 714 3.10 -42.14 2.86
CA VAL A 714 3.57 -42.48 1.51
C VAL A 714 4.28 -43.82 1.48
N ASP A 715 4.32 -44.44 0.31
CA ASP A 715 4.98 -45.75 0.10
C ASP A 715 6.44 -45.62 -0.32
N ASN A 716 6.79 -44.48 -0.92
CA ASN A 716 8.15 -44.25 -1.46
C ASN A 716 8.60 -42.79 -1.26
N ILE A 717 9.90 -42.61 -1.27
CA ILE A 717 10.56 -41.28 -1.31
C ILE A 717 11.30 -41.17 -2.64
N LYS A 718 11.07 -40.09 -3.36
CA LYS A 718 11.82 -39.69 -4.55
C LYS A 718 12.67 -38.48 -4.23
N VAL A 719 13.98 -38.68 -3.99
CA VAL A 719 14.91 -37.58 -3.75
C VAL A 719 15.29 -36.95 -5.09
N VAL A 720 15.32 -35.61 -5.12
CA VAL A 720 15.68 -34.79 -6.27
C VAL A 720 16.71 -33.75 -5.91
N ASP A 721 17.46 -33.27 -6.91
CA ASP A 721 18.61 -32.38 -6.67
C ASP A 721 18.28 -30.89 -6.62
N ASN A 722 17.16 -30.46 -7.18
CA ASN A 722 16.79 -29.07 -7.31
C ASN A 722 15.27 -28.87 -7.53
N ALA A 723 14.85 -27.62 -7.43
CA ALA A 723 13.44 -27.24 -7.52
C ALA A 723 12.78 -27.58 -8.89
N ASN A 724 13.52 -27.52 -10.00
CA ASN A 724 12.97 -27.91 -11.30
C ASN A 724 12.61 -29.40 -11.30
N GLN A 725 13.55 -30.26 -10.85
CA GLN A 725 13.30 -31.70 -10.76
C GLN A 725 12.19 -32.02 -9.75
N GLU A 726 12.08 -31.26 -8.65
CA GLU A 726 11.01 -31.42 -7.66
C GLU A 726 9.63 -31.16 -8.31
N LEU A 727 9.51 -30.09 -9.09
CA LEU A 727 8.31 -29.72 -9.77
C LEU A 727 7.96 -30.68 -10.91
N ASP A 728 8.96 -31.02 -11.76
CA ASP A 728 8.77 -31.94 -12.87
C ASP A 728 8.39 -33.35 -12.39
N ALA A 729 8.89 -33.78 -11.24
CA ALA A 729 8.56 -35.08 -10.67
C ALA A 729 7.08 -35.24 -10.34
N LEU A 730 6.36 -34.14 -10.02
CA LEU A 730 4.93 -34.18 -9.75
C LEU A 730 4.07 -34.54 -10.99
N HIS A 731 4.60 -34.40 -12.21
CA HIS A 731 4.00 -34.95 -13.43
C HIS A 731 4.28 -36.45 -13.63
N GLN A 732 5.27 -37.01 -12.95
CA GLN A 732 5.76 -38.38 -13.20
C GLN A 732 5.32 -39.35 -12.14
N VAL A 733 5.08 -38.92 -10.91
CA VAL A 733 4.73 -39.80 -9.80
C VAL A 733 3.46 -39.29 -9.10
N SER A 734 2.64 -40.26 -8.61
CA SER A 734 1.49 -39.88 -7.77
C SER A 734 1.96 -39.39 -6.39
N PRO A 735 1.62 -38.17 -5.98
CA PRO A 735 1.89 -37.66 -4.63
C PRO A 735 1.17 -38.46 -3.53
N ARG A 736 0.17 -39.27 -3.89
CA ARG A 736 -0.52 -40.19 -2.95
C ARG A 736 0.46 -41.24 -2.40
N HIS A 737 1.29 -41.77 -3.28
CA HIS A 737 2.21 -42.87 -2.99
C HIS A 737 3.66 -42.44 -2.82
N ASN A 738 4.02 -41.23 -3.28
CA ASN A 738 5.40 -40.77 -3.30
C ASN A 738 5.55 -39.41 -2.61
N ALA A 739 6.52 -39.27 -1.74
CA ALA A 739 7.02 -37.97 -1.32
C ALA A 739 8.20 -37.56 -2.21
N VAL A 740 8.03 -36.52 -2.99
CA VAL A 740 9.13 -35.88 -3.73
C VAL A 740 9.86 -34.94 -2.77
N ILE A 741 11.11 -35.20 -2.52
CA ILE A 741 11.93 -34.54 -1.49
C ILE A 741 13.18 -33.94 -2.12
N ASP A 742 13.39 -32.64 -1.95
CA ASP A 742 14.69 -32.03 -2.26
C ASP A 742 15.78 -32.62 -1.36
N LYS A 743 16.98 -32.87 -1.91
CA LYS A 743 18.10 -33.48 -1.20
C LYS A 743 18.48 -32.80 0.11
N GLN A 744 18.20 -31.49 0.25
CA GLN A 744 18.44 -30.76 1.50
C GLN A 744 17.61 -31.29 2.68
N PHE A 745 16.43 -31.89 2.41
CA PHE A 745 15.53 -32.45 3.41
C PHE A 745 15.66 -34.00 3.52
N ALA A 746 16.46 -34.62 2.70
CA ALA A 746 16.63 -36.07 2.72
C ALA A 746 17.15 -36.58 4.07
N GLN A 747 17.99 -35.83 4.78
CA GLN A 747 18.45 -36.20 6.12
C GLN A 747 17.33 -36.13 7.20
N VAL A 748 16.23 -35.44 6.96
CA VAL A 748 15.11 -35.31 7.90
C VAL A 748 14.20 -36.53 7.83
N VAL A 749 13.80 -36.92 6.61
CA VAL A 749 12.83 -37.99 6.39
C VAL A 749 13.44 -39.30 5.93
N GLY A 750 14.70 -39.30 5.45
CA GLY A 750 15.38 -40.38 4.83
C GLY A 750 15.27 -40.37 3.30
N ASP A 751 15.96 -41.30 2.64
CA ASP A 751 15.95 -41.52 1.20
C ASP A 751 15.03 -42.68 0.78
N LYS A 752 14.54 -43.43 1.76
CA LYS A 752 13.61 -44.58 1.60
C LYS A 752 12.64 -44.65 2.76
N CYS A 753 11.45 -45.16 2.49
CA CYS A 753 10.46 -45.54 3.51
C CYS A 753 9.88 -46.93 3.20
N GLU A 754 9.34 -47.59 4.20
CA GLU A 754 8.56 -48.80 4.02
C GLU A 754 7.17 -48.42 3.50
N PRO A 755 6.57 -49.21 2.58
CA PRO A 755 5.24 -48.95 2.14
C PRO A 755 4.22 -48.93 3.29
N ALA A 756 3.25 -48.02 3.25
CA ALA A 756 2.20 -47.91 4.24
C ALA A 756 1.30 -49.17 4.24
N ASP A 757 0.91 -49.61 5.42
CA ASP A 757 -0.10 -50.65 5.56
C ASP A 757 -1.49 -50.05 5.32
N SER A 758 -2.43 -50.82 4.81
CA SER A 758 -3.80 -50.35 4.57
C SER A 758 -4.53 -49.90 5.84
N ALA A 759 -4.02 -50.25 7.00
CA ALA A 759 -4.55 -49.84 8.30
C ALA A 759 -3.83 -48.59 8.85
N ASP A 760 -2.77 -48.14 8.21
CA ASP A 760 -2.03 -46.92 8.61
C ASP A 760 -2.81 -45.68 8.24
N TYR A 761 -2.86 -44.68 9.15
CA TYR A 761 -3.55 -43.44 8.87
C TYR A 761 -2.95 -42.26 9.64
N VAL A 762 -3.17 -41.08 9.13
CA VAL A 762 -2.94 -39.80 9.84
C VAL A 762 -4.25 -39.01 9.77
N LYS A 763 -4.81 -38.70 10.92
CA LYS A 763 -6.12 -38.02 11.03
C LYS A 763 -5.99 -36.72 11.77
N LEU A 764 -6.48 -35.62 11.20
CA LEU A 764 -6.60 -34.33 11.86
C LEU A 764 -7.61 -34.43 13.01
N THR A 765 -7.21 -34.01 14.20
CA THR A 765 -8.05 -34.04 15.42
C THR A 765 -8.45 -32.64 15.88
N ALA A 766 -7.58 -31.65 15.70
CA ALA A 766 -7.86 -30.24 15.99
C ALA A 766 -7.02 -29.33 15.10
N GLN A 767 -7.58 -28.20 14.74
CA GLN A 767 -6.85 -27.17 13.97
C GLN A 767 -7.28 -25.76 14.39
N THR A 768 -6.29 -24.89 14.48
CA THR A 768 -6.45 -23.43 14.54
C THR A 768 -5.62 -22.79 13.42
N SER A 769 -5.59 -21.47 13.33
CA SER A 769 -4.71 -20.81 12.38
C SER A 769 -3.21 -21.13 12.58
N THR A 770 -2.77 -21.33 13.83
CA THR A 770 -1.35 -21.48 14.17
C THR A 770 -0.98 -22.86 14.73
N THR A 771 -1.94 -23.75 14.91
CA THR A 771 -1.71 -25.09 15.45
C THR A 771 -2.53 -26.12 14.70
N ALA A 772 -1.97 -27.33 14.50
CA ALA A 772 -2.68 -28.48 13.98
C ALA A 772 -2.27 -29.73 14.77
N GLU A 773 -3.26 -30.51 15.20
CA GLU A 773 -3.07 -31.75 15.94
C GLU A 773 -3.56 -32.94 15.13
N TYR A 774 -2.75 -33.99 15.10
CA TYR A 774 -3.09 -35.22 14.35
C TYR A 774 -2.90 -36.45 15.26
N GLU A 775 -3.72 -37.44 14.99
CA GLU A 775 -3.47 -38.82 15.43
C GLU A 775 -2.87 -39.58 14.26
N ALA A 776 -1.66 -40.11 14.46
CA ALA A 776 -0.95 -40.94 13.48
C ALA A 776 -0.83 -42.36 13.99
N VAL A 777 -1.23 -43.34 13.17
CA VAL A 777 -1.11 -44.76 13.48
C VAL A 777 -0.39 -45.45 12.33
N SER A 778 0.73 -46.12 12.64
CA SER A 778 1.45 -46.92 11.65
C SER A 778 2.07 -48.13 12.29
N LYS A 779 1.97 -49.31 11.66
CA LYS A 779 2.56 -50.58 12.15
C LYS A 779 4.08 -50.58 12.10
N LYS A 780 4.66 -49.96 11.09
CA LYS A 780 6.11 -49.99 10.83
C LYS A 780 6.80 -48.64 11.03
N GLY A 781 6.01 -47.59 11.18
CA GLY A 781 6.47 -46.21 10.98
C GLY A 781 6.53 -45.87 9.50
N GLY A 782 6.73 -44.61 9.16
CA GLY A 782 6.76 -44.12 7.80
C GLY A 782 6.92 -42.63 7.68
N VAL A 783 6.87 -42.15 6.45
CA VAL A 783 6.83 -40.69 6.19
C VAL A 783 5.39 -40.25 5.98
N ALA A 784 4.95 -39.35 6.84
CA ALA A 784 3.64 -38.70 6.72
C ALA A 784 3.79 -37.37 5.98
N VAL A 785 2.96 -37.16 4.93
CA VAL A 785 2.83 -35.92 4.20
C VAL A 785 1.51 -35.25 4.62
N PHE A 786 1.56 -33.93 4.80
CA PHE A 786 0.43 -33.12 5.28
C PHE A 786 0.01 -32.16 4.17
N SER A 787 -1.27 -32.01 3.92
CA SER A 787 -1.82 -31.04 2.96
C SER A 787 -1.62 -29.56 3.39
N GLU A 788 -0.63 -29.30 4.21
CA GLU A 788 -0.35 -27.99 4.76
C GLU A 788 0.90 -27.39 4.11
N ILE A 789 0.82 -26.09 3.76
CA ILE A 789 1.94 -25.40 3.11
C ILE A 789 3.15 -25.31 4.02
N TYR A 790 4.30 -25.76 3.53
CA TYR A 790 5.58 -25.63 4.20
C TYR A 790 6.03 -24.16 4.23
N TYR A 791 6.42 -23.70 5.41
CA TYR A 791 7.10 -22.44 5.62
C TYR A 791 8.05 -22.56 6.83
N PRO A 792 9.26 -21.97 6.77
CA PRO A 792 10.19 -21.99 7.90
C PRO A 792 9.56 -21.35 9.15
N GLY A 793 9.65 -22.04 10.29
CA GLY A 793 9.05 -21.60 11.55
C GLY A 793 7.84 -22.42 12.00
N TRP A 794 7.39 -23.38 11.19
CA TRP A 794 6.54 -24.45 11.68
C TRP A 794 7.40 -25.47 12.42
N GLU A 795 7.05 -25.74 13.67
CA GLU A 795 7.67 -26.73 14.54
C GLU A 795 6.70 -27.91 14.71
N ALA A 796 7.24 -29.12 14.78
CA ALA A 796 6.44 -30.34 15.03
C ALA A 796 6.94 -31.09 16.26
N THR A 797 6.01 -31.72 16.94
CA THR A 797 6.30 -32.65 18.03
C THR A 797 5.55 -33.97 17.81
N ILE A 798 6.16 -35.09 18.18
CA ILE A 798 5.52 -36.39 18.30
C ILE A 798 5.53 -36.77 19.76
N ASP A 799 4.35 -36.94 20.36
CA ASP A 799 4.15 -37.18 21.79
C ASP A 799 4.91 -36.18 22.69
N GLY A 800 4.99 -34.91 22.26
CA GLY A 800 5.70 -33.84 22.92
C GLY A 800 7.20 -33.76 22.67
N GLN A 801 7.78 -34.71 21.92
CA GLN A 801 9.19 -34.67 21.53
C GLN A 801 9.37 -33.94 20.20
N PRO A 802 10.28 -32.96 20.09
CA PRO A 802 10.46 -32.17 18.86
C PRO A 802 10.99 -33.04 17.74
N VAL A 803 10.44 -32.84 16.54
CA VAL A 803 10.87 -33.46 15.29
C VAL A 803 11.02 -32.40 14.20
N GLU A 804 11.98 -32.60 13.30
CA GLU A 804 12.18 -31.68 12.18
C GLU A 804 11.08 -31.87 11.12
N VAL A 805 10.67 -30.76 10.50
CA VAL A 805 9.68 -30.70 9.41
C VAL A 805 10.42 -30.56 8.08
N ALA A 806 10.24 -31.50 7.18
CA ALA A 806 10.73 -31.44 5.81
C ALA A 806 9.71 -30.77 4.88
N ARG A 807 10.18 -30.27 3.75
CA ARG A 807 9.33 -29.90 2.62
C ARG A 807 9.24 -31.12 1.67
N ALA A 808 8.00 -31.44 1.27
CA ALA A 808 7.71 -32.48 0.29
C ALA A 808 6.80 -31.94 -0.80
N ASN A 809 6.80 -32.58 -1.95
CA ASN A 809 5.91 -32.31 -3.07
C ASN A 809 5.83 -30.81 -3.39
N TYR A 810 7.01 -30.17 -3.40
CA TYR A 810 7.24 -28.75 -3.74
C TYR A 810 6.77 -27.74 -2.70
N VAL A 811 5.61 -27.96 -2.05
CA VAL A 811 4.98 -26.99 -1.15
C VAL A 811 4.48 -27.56 0.18
N LEU A 812 4.46 -28.88 0.37
CA LEU A 812 3.83 -29.51 1.53
C LEU A 812 4.81 -29.81 2.66
N ARG A 813 4.28 -30.10 3.86
CA ARG A 813 5.07 -30.54 5.02
C ARG A 813 5.16 -32.06 5.06
N ALA A 814 6.29 -32.57 5.52
CA ALA A 814 6.45 -33.99 5.82
C ALA A 814 7.27 -34.20 7.09
N ILE A 815 6.97 -35.26 7.83
CA ILE A 815 7.74 -35.74 8.98
C ILE A 815 7.90 -37.24 8.97
N LYS A 816 8.91 -37.74 9.65
CA LYS A 816 9.08 -39.16 9.90
C LYS A 816 8.36 -39.56 11.18
N VAL A 817 7.38 -40.46 11.10
CA VAL A 817 6.57 -40.94 12.22
C VAL A 817 7.06 -42.34 12.63
N PRO A 818 7.33 -42.63 13.92
CA PRO A 818 7.70 -43.97 14.40
C PRO A 818 6.55 -44.98 14.26
N ALA A 819 6.87 -46.27 14.46
CA ALA A 819 5.85 -47.31 14.56
C ALA A 819 5.03 -47.16 15.84
N GLY A 820 3.71 -47.30 15.73
CA GLY A 820 2.79 -47.16 16.86
C GLY A 820 1.66 -46.17 16.61
N LYS A 821 0.99 -45.81 17.71
CA LYS A 821 0.00 -44.75 17.75
C LYS A 821 0.61 -43.54 18.44
N HIS A 822 0.60 -42.41 17.73
CA HIS A 822 1.26 -41.18 18.15
C HIS A 822 0.35 -39.96 18.01
N LYS A 823 0.54 -38.97 18.90
CA LYS A 823 -0.02 -37.62 18.73
C LYS A 823 1.03 -36.73 18.08
N VAL A 824 0.72 -36.21 16.90
CA VAL A 824 1.54 -35.21 16.22
C VAL A 824 0.93 -33.84 16.46
N THR A 825 1.74 -32.88 16.91
CA THR A 825 1.33 -31.48 17.06
C THR A 825 2.25 -30.60 16.25
N MET A 826 1.68 -29.75 15.39
CA MET A 826 2.40 -28.73 14.65
C MET A 826 2.04 -27.35 15.14
N THR A 827 3.00 -26.48 15.36
CA THR A 827 2.79 -25.12 15.88
C THR A 827 3.63 -24.12 15.08
N PHE A 828 3.02 -22.99 14.75
CA PHE A 828 3.71 -21.86 14.12
C PHE A 828 4.03 -20.80 15.16
N ASP A 829 5.21 -20.88 15.75
CA ASP A 829 5.75 -19.89 16.69
C ASP A 829 7.24 -19.64 16.44
N PRO A 830 7.60 -18.87 15.43
CA PRO A 830 9.00 -18.65 15.07
C PRO A 830 9.80 -18.03 16.21
N PRO A 831 10.87 -18.67 16.72
CA PRO A 831 11.67 -18.16 17.85
C PRO A 831 12.38 -16.84 17.52
N THR A 832 12.47 -16.48 16.25
CA THR A 832 12.98 -15.18 15.80
C THR A 832 12.11 -14.03 16.25
N VAL A 833 10.80 -14.23 16.45
CA VAL A 833 9.88 -13.21 16.97
C VAL A 833 10.30 -12.83 18.39
N HIS A 834 10.51 -13.80 19.26
CA HIS A 834 10.93 -13.55 20.65
C HIS A 834 12.27 -12.82 20.75
N LYS A 835 13.22 -13.11 19.82
CA LYS A 835 14.52 -12.43 19.78
C LYS A 835 14.38 -10.97 19.34
N THR A 836 13.61 -10.71 18.29
CA THR A 836 13.41 -9.36 17.76
C THR A 836 12.57 -8.49 18.69
N GLU A 837 11.60 -9.06 19.39
CA GLU A 837 10.81 -8.36 20.41
C GLU A 837 11.68 -7.85 21.57
N LYS A 838 12.69 -8.63 22.03
CA LYS A 838 13.65 -8.17 23.04
C LYS A 838 14.40 -6.90 22.57
N VAL A 839 14.83 -6.87 21.31
CA VAL A 839 15.49 -5.68 20.72
C VAL A 839 14.51 -4.49 20.74
N ALA A 840 13.27 -4.72 20.33
CA ALA A 840 12.24 -3.68 20.27
C ALA A 840 11.95 -3.08 21.66
N TYR A 841 11.84 -3.91 22.72
CA TYR A 841 11.65 -3.43 24.10
C TYR A 841 12.85 -2.63 24.62
N VAL A 842 14.09 -3.02 24.30
CA VAL A 842 15.27 -2.23 24.64
C VAL A 842 15.22 -0.85 23.99
N CYS A 843 14.88 -0.79 22.69
CA CYS A 843 14.77 0.48 21.96
C CYS A 843 13.60 1.33 22.49
N LEU A 844 12.47 0.71 22.92
CA LEU A 844 11.36 1.41 23.57
C LEU A 844 11.82 2.08 24.86
N ALA A 845 12.55 1.36 25.72
CA ALA A 845 13.09 1.91 26.96
C ALA A 845 14.04 3.07 26.68
N LEU A 846 14.91 2.96 25.68
CA LEU A 846 15.82 4.05 25.28
C LEU A 846 15.07 5.28 24.75
N LEU A 847 14.02 5.11 23.98
CA LEU A 847 13.15 6.21 23.51
C LEU A 847 12.50 6.93 24.68
N LEU A 848 11.90 6.20 25.62
CA LEU A 848 11.26 6.75 26.82
C LEU A 848 12.27 7.51 27.69
N LEU A 849 13.47 6.96 27.87
CA LEU A 849 14.57 7.64 28.55
C LEU A 849 14.95 8.94 27.85
N GLY A 850 15.04 8.92 26.51
CA GLY A 850 15.31 10.11 25.70
C GLY A 850 14.26 11.21 25.89
N VAL A 851 12.97 10.84 25.90
CA VAL A 851 11.85 11.75 26.19
C VAL A 851 11.97 12.35 27.59
N ALA A 852 12.20 11.52 28.59
CA ALA A 852 12.36 11.97 29.98
C ALA A 852 13.55 12.94 30.15
N LEU A 853 14.67 12.63 29.51
CA LEU A 853 15.87 13.48 29.52
C LEU A 853 15.62 14.83 28.81
N ALA A 854 14.90 14.81 27.68
CA ALA A 854 14.54 16.04 26.95
C ALA A 854 13.64 16.93 27.80
N ALA A 855 12.62 16.36 28.43
CA ALA A 855 11.71 17.06 29.32
C ALA A 855 12.44 17.64 30.54
N PHE A 856 13.31 16.85 31.19
CA PHE A 856 14.12 17.29 32.33
C PHE A 856 15.07 18.45 31.98
N MET A 857 15.78 18.37 30.85
CA MET A 857 16.68 19.43 30.41
C MET A 857 15.93 20.71 30.06
N GLU A 858 14.76 20.64 29.47
CA GLU A 858 13.92 21.81 29.20
C GLU A 858 13.39 22.44 30.49
N TRP A 859 12.96 21.62 31.45
CA TRP A 859 12.55 22.09 32.79
C TRP A 859 13.72 22.81 33.51
N LYS A 860 14.91 22.20 33.53
CA LYS A 860 16.12 22.82 34.13
C LYS A 860 16.48 24.16 33.47
N ARG A 861 16.36 24.22 32.14
CA ARG A 861 16.63 25.44 31.35
C ARG A 861 15.64 26.56 31.70
N LYS A 862 14.36 26.26 31.89
CA LYS A 862 13.34 27.22 32.30
C LYS A 862 13.60 27.74 33.72
N ASN A 863 13.87 26.85 34.66
CA ASN A 863 14.14 27.23 36.04
C ASN A 863 15.40 28.08 36.16
N ASN A 864 16.46 27.82 35.40
CA ASN A 864 17.66 28.65 35.40
C ASN A 864 17.37 30.05 34.83
N LYS A 865 16.56 30.18 33.78
CA LYS A 865 16.17 31.50 33.24
C LYS A 865 15.32 32.29 34.22
N GLU A 866 14.39 31.66 34.94
CA GLU A 866 13.61 32.33 35.98
C GLU A 866 14.48 32.80 37.14
N LYS A 867 15.47 32.01 37.59
CA LYS A 867 16.44 32.39 38.61
C LYS A 867 17.32 33.58 38.18
N THR A 868 17.77 33.62 36.92
CA THR A 868 18.55 34.75 36.40
C THR A 868 17.71 36.02 36.31
N LEU A 869 16.46 35.93 35.85
CA LEU A 869 15.53 37.07 35.82
C LEU A 869 15.17 37.60 37.20
N VAL A 870 15.10 36.75 38.22
CA VAL A 870 14.86 37.16 39.61
C VAL A 870 16.13 37.78 40.20
N ALA A 871 17.34 37.26 39.85
CA ALA A 871 18.60 37.84 40.29
C ALA A 871 18.90 39.18 39.64
N ASP A 872 18.49 39.39 38.35
CA ASP A 872 18.64 40.68 37.65
C ASP A 872 17.58 41.72 38.08
N ALA A 873 16.51 41.30 38.76
CA ALA A 873 15.44 42.16 39.26
C ALA A 873 15.57 42.49 40.75
N ALA A 874 16.49 41.85 41.49
CA ALA A 874 16.87 42.11 42.87
C ALA A 874 18.15 42.94 42.93
#